data_8629077cc8c6bf1cd2895cec9d56c933
#
_entry.id   8629077cc8c6bf1cd2895cec9d56c933
#
_cell.length_a   1.000
_cell.length_b   1.000
_cell.length_c   1.000
_cell.angle_alpha   90.00
_cell.angle_beta   90.00
_cell.angle_gamma   90.00
#
_symmetry.space_group_name_H-M   'P 1'
#
loop_
_entity.id
_entity.type
_entity.pdbx_description
1 polymer ?
#
loop_
_entity_poly.entity_id
_entity_poly.type
_entity_poly.pdbx_seq_one_letter_code
_entity_poly.pdbx_strand_id
1 'polypeptide(L)'
;MSLLLFARRAAICFCWGLFFGIPAAVFAQNYYTTNGTEYAIVGSLPGDQVFPDVAVTPSGGFVVWQDNITDGSGWGVSAMRLVGGTLSGSGSSFRVNVQGTNDQANARVALLQNGGAVFVWQGGKPSQEQIYARFLSPTNTWLTGDDVPVSAQSITNVFVLYGYATNTTSTVITNRIHGRITGYITNTTATVITTATTNTTVSTLNFQINPAVTTLANGNVVIVWGSYNQAGPNSLLDVYGQILSPAGVKIGAEFLINQFIPYNQRTPTVAALASGGFVVAWVSEQERVVGVPNANVAAANQQVSASIDIYARLYDANGNPQGNEFLVNTDFNPCANPAVAAGTDGGFMVAWDAKDMTSPTTNSLDIYARSFTSAGAGSGSTVVRVNTYLYGDQYAPRISALGTDYLIVWTSLGQDGSREGVYGQFLRGNSSEFGGEFQVNTTTISSQMQPAVASDGAGQFLVVWTSFTGLAYGFDLYAQRYQNVAAVLQPMAAPFVWAPFVLSNNVYQPQLQVSWSALAQQGISVSNYEVYVDGAASPAALTTSNAWTMTAANGLTAGSTNYFQVDYVTTDGRRSPISPSASGTTWSGLNWGGIPYEWMAEYFGGYSNGKYTTNYWPSAATLLASGGPTLLQVFLSGGNPFDSSTWLKTTLTQTKEGLFLSWNTQPGLTYQVQVTTNFTSWSVVTNGSARFAPGTNDWMYVGGGPAGYYRIVLLRQ
;
A
#
# COMPACT_ATOMS: atom_id res chain seq x y z
N MET A 1 57.39 28.42 -18.73
CA MET A 1 56.26 29.23 -18.32
C MET A 1 55.24 29.19 -19.45
N SER A 2 54.29 28.25 -19.40
CA SER A 2 53.08 28.23 -20.18
C SER A 2 52.19 27.11 -19.61
N LEU A 3 51.18 27.48 -18.84
CA LEU A 3 50.09 26.63 -18.39
C LEU A 3 49.28 26.20 -19.61
N LEU A 4 49.13 24.91 -19.82
CA LEU A 4 48.09 24.35 -20.71
C LEU A 4 46.96 23.84 -19.85
N LEU A 5 45.86 24.61 -19.80
CA LEU A 5 44.55 24.19 -19.35
C LEU A 5 43.96 23.23 -20.42
N PHE A 6 43.73 21.97 -20.06
CA PHE A 6 42.88 21.10 -20.85
C PHE A 6 41.41 21.31 -20.45
N ALA A 7 40.70 22.10 -21.25
CA ALA A 7 39.27 22.18 -21.19
C ALA A 7 38.64 20.93 -21.85
N ARG A 8 37.85 20.17 -21.13
CA ARG A 8 36.98 19.14 -21.70
C ARG A 8 35.91 19.79 -22.59
N ARG A 9 36.03 19.66 -23.89
CA ARG A 9 34.96 19.99 -24.83
C ARG A 9 34.04 18.78 -24.97
N ALA A 10 32.79 18.93 -24.55
CA ALA A 10 31.70 18.06 -24.96
C ALA A 10 31.41 18.38 -26.44
N ALA A 11 31.67 17.44 -27.32
CA ALA A 11 31.27 17.53 -28.72
C ALA A 11 29.84 17.01 -28.87
N ILE A 12 28.90 17.92 -29.15
CA ILE A 12 27.55 17.55 -29.58
C ILE A 12 27.62 17.28 -31.11
N CYS A 13 27.58 16.00 -31.49
CA CYS A 13 27.39 15.61 -32.89
C CYS A 13 25.90 15.34 -33.13
N PHE A 14 25.27 16.19 -33.97
CA PHE A 14 23.98 15.90 -34.59
C PHE A 14 24.20 14.98 -35.79
N CYS A 15 23.77 13.73 -35.67
CA CYS A 15 23.62 12.85 -36.83
C CYS A 15 22.15 12.66 -37.17
N TRP A 16 21.75 13.09 -38.35
CA TRP A 16 20.48 12.76 -38.97
C TRP A 16 20.58 11.35 -39.57
N GLY A 17 19.86 10.42 -38.99
CA GLY A 17 19.70 9.07 -39.54
C GLY A 17 18.26 8.86 -40.01
N LEU A 18 18.11 8.42 -41.27
CA LEU A 18 16.83 8.07 -41.87
C LEU A 18 16.25 6.81 -41.19
N PHE A 19 15.06 6.94 -40.63
CA PHE A 19 14.30 5.81 -40.10
C PHE A 19 13.49 5.11 -41.20
N PHE A 20 13.75 3.84 -41.44
CA PHE A 20 12.76 2.94 -42.00
C PHE A 20 12.06 2.21 -40.86
N GLY A 21 10.86 2.64 -40.55
CA GLY A 21 10.03 2.03 -39.52
C GLY A 21 9.30 0.79 -40.07
N ILE A 22 9.48 -0.34 -39.42
CA ILE A 22 8.53 -1.47 -39.45
C ILE A 22 7.58 -1.22 -38.28
N PRO A 23 6.26 -1.11 -38.47
CA PRO A 23 5.36 -0.98 -37.33
C PRO A 23 5.18 -2.36 -36.67
N ALA A 24 5.92 -2.63 -35.61
CA ALA A 24 5.50 -3.62 -34.64
C ALA A 24 4.23 -3.08 -33.96
N ALA A 25 3.18 -3.88 -33.88
CA ALA A 25 2.00 -3.55 -33.09
C ALA A 25 2.43 -3.45 -31.62
N VAL A 26 2.66 -2.25 -31.17
CA VAL A 26 3.11 -1.96 -29.80
C VAL A 26 1.88 -1.88 -28.93
N PHE A 27 1.62 -2.89 -28.12
CA PHE A 27 0.65 -2.78 -27.04
C PHE A 27 1.20 -1.79 -26.01
N ALA A 28 0.59 -0.60 -25.94
CA ALA A 28 1.00 0.42 -24.99
C ALA A 28 0.67 -0.06 -23.57
N GLN A 29 1.67 -0.09 -22.71
CA GLN A 29 1.45 -0.30 -21.27
C GLN A 29 0.73 0.93 -20.72
N ASN A 30 -0.45 0.73 -20.14
CA ASN A 30 -1.19 1.81 -19.51
C ASN A 30 -0.46 2.29 -18.27
N TYR A 31 -0.45 3.60 -18.08
CA TYR A 31 -0.09 4.20 -16.81
C TYR A 31 -0.93 5.47 -16.59
N TYR A 32 -0.90 6.00 -15.37
CA TYR A 32 -1.72 7.13 -14.97
C TYR A 32 -0.84 8.34 -14.68
N THR A 33 -1.25 9.50 -15.18
CA THR A 33 -0.62 10.78 -14.87
C THR A 33 -1.65 11.72 -14.27
N THR A 34 -1.18 12.72 -13.56
CA THR A 34 -2.04 13.82 -13.09
C THR A 34 -2.74 14.50 -14.27
N ASN A 35 -4.04 14.74 -14.15
CA ASN A 35 -4.84 15.49 -15.10
C ASN A 35 -5.17 16.85 -14.49
N GLY A 36 -4.31 17.82 -14.72
CA GLY A 36 -4.35 19.14 -14.09
C GLY A 36 -3.64 19.16 -12.73
N THR A 37 -3.77 20.29 -12.03
CA THR A 37 -3.23 20.49 -10.68
C THR A 37 -4.25 20.16 -9.61
N GLU A 38 -3.81 20.04 -8.37
CA GLU A 38 -4.65 20.02 -7.16
C GLU A 38 -5.63 21.21 -7.16
N TYR A 39 -6.85 20.97 -6.73
CA TYR A 39 -7.91 21.99 -6.69
C TYR A 39 -8.89 21.79 -5.54
N ALA A 40 -9.47 22.89 -5.03
CA ALA A 40 -10.55 22.85 -4.04
C ALA A 40 -11.84 22.38 -4.73
N ILE A 41 -12.25 21.12 -4.48
CA ILE A 41 -13.34 20.48 -5.25
C ILE A 41 -14.72 21.09 -4.97
N VAL A 42 -14.93 21.59 -3.77
CA VAL A 42 -16.19 22.24 -3.33
C VAL A 42 -16.03 23.76 -3.14
N GLY A 43 -14.84 24.30 -3.44
CA GLY A 43 -14.48 25.68 -3.11
C GLY A 43 -14.22 25.84 -1.60
N SER A 44 -14.06 27.08 -1.14
CA SER A 44 -13.96 27.42 0.28
C SER A 44 -15.35 27.59 0.86
N LEU A 45 -15.72 26.71 1.77
CA LEU A 45 -16.99 26.75 2.51
C LEU A 45 -16.72 27.12 3.98
N PRO A 46 -17.69 27.75 4.68
CA PRO A 46 -17.55 27.99 6.12
C PRO A 46 -17.49 26.69 6.92
N GLY A 47 -16.71 26.68 8.01
CA GLY A 47 -16.55 25.54 8.92
C GLY A 47 -15.68 24.44 8.37
N ASP A 48 -15.71 23.28 9.03
CA ASP A 48 -14.91 22.12 8.66
C ASP A 48 -15.66 21.24 7.66
N GLN A 49 -15.01 20.85 6.58
CA GLN A 49 -15.45 19.81 5.65
C GLN A 49 -14.49 18.63 5.79
N VAL A 50 -14.97 17.51 6.28
CA VAL A 50 -14.14 16.36 6.64
C VAL A 50 -14.78 15.04 6.23
N PHE A 51 -13.98 13.96 6.22
CA PHE A 51 -14.41 12.60 5.86
C PHE A 51 -15.16 12.54 4.53
N PRO A 52 -14.54 12.99 3.43
CA PRO A 52 -15.19 12.90 2.12
C PRO A 52 -15.39 11.45 1.68
N ASP A 53 -16.43 11.28 0.87
CA ASP A 53 -16.59 10.12 0.00
C ASP A 53 -17.02 10.58 -1.39
N VAL A 54 -16.70 9.80 -2.43
CA VAL A 54 -16.89 10.23 -3.82
C VAL A 54 -17.30 9.06 -4.71
N ALA A 55 -18.22 9.33 -5.63
CA ALA A 55 -18.62 8.39 -6.67
C ALA A 55 -18.83 9.12 -7.99
N VAL A 56 -18.19 8.66 -9.05
CA VAL A 56 -18.16 9.35 -10.35
C VAL A 56 -18.36 8.40 -11.52
N THR A 57 -18.86 8.97 -12.63
CA THR A 57 -18.90 8.39 -13.98
C THR A 57 -18.27 9.39 -14.94
N PRO A 58 -18.07 9.09 -16.24
CA PRO A 58 -17.62 10.06 -17.23
C PRO A 58 -18.54 11.28 -17.36
N SER A 59 -19.82 11.14 -17.03
CA SER A 59 -20.80 12.23 -17.05
C SER A 59 -20.80 13.09 -15.78
N GLY A 60 -20.03 12.74 -14.75
CA GLY A 60 -19.97 13.40 -13.46
C GLY A 60 -20.36 12.49 -12.31
N GLY A 61 -20.71 13.06 -11.18
CA GLY A 61 -21.05 12.30 -9.98
C GLY A 61 -21.33 13.18 -8.78
N PHE A 62 -20.97 12.69 -7.59
CA PHE A 62 -21.15 13.43 -6.34
C PHE A 62 -19.95 13.22 -5.42
N VAL A 63 -19.63 14.29 -4.68
CA VAL A 63 -18.83 14.25 -3.47
C VAL A 63 -19.76 14.49 -2.28
N VAL A 64 -19.60 13.72 -1.21
CA VAL A 64 -20.32 13.87 0.06
C VAL A 64 -19.30 14.01 1.18
N TRP A 65 -19.65 14.75 2.22
CA TRP A 65 -18.81 14.99 3.39
C TRP A 65 -19.65 15.28 4.62
N GLN A 66 -19.03 15.28 5.77
CA GLN A 66 -19.62 15.83 6.99
C GLN A 66 -19.07 17.23 7.26
N ASP A 67 -19.94 18.12 7.71
CA ASP A 67 -19.58 19.48 8.10
C ASP A 67 -20.24 19.87 9.42
N ASN A 68 -19.66 20.89 10.09
CA ASN A 68 -20.11 21.33 11.41
C ASN A 68 -21.01 22.56 11.39
N ILE A 69 -21.56 22.96 10.22
CA ILE A 69 -22.35 24.20 10.09
C ILE A 69 -23.73 23.99 9.47
N THR A 70 -23.84 23.12 8.46
CA THR A 70 -24.96 23.12 7.51
C THR A 70 -26.30 22.75 8.16
N ASP A 71 -26.33 21.89 9.17
CA ASP A 71 -27.58 21.49 9.80
C ASP A 71 -27.91 22.20 11.13
N GLY A 72 -26.96 22.96 11.67
CA GLY A 72 -27.13 23.77 12.85
C GLY A 72 -27.04 23.03 14.19
N SER A 73 -26.65 21.75 14.19
CA SER A 73 -26.53 20.92 15.38
C SER A 73 -25.48 19.83 15.27
N GLY A 74 -24.22 20.14 15.62
CA GLY A 74 -23.12 19.16 15.53
C GLY A 74 -22.63 18.94 14.11
N TRP A 75 -22.44 17.69 13.73
CA TRP A 75 -22.05 17.30 12.37
C TRP A 75 -23.28 16.98 11.52
N GLY A 76 -23.38 17.61 10.34
CA GLY A 76 -24.35 17.32 9.29
C GLY A 76 -23.70 16.66 8.08
N VAL A 77 -24.51 16.19 7.15
CA VAL A 77 -24.09 15.61 5.87
C VAL A 77 -24.42 16.55 4.73
N SER A 78 -23.40 16.97 4.01
CA SER A 78 -23.51 17.81 2.82
C SER A 78 -22.95 17.11 1.58
N ALA A 79 -23.44 17.46 0.41
CA ALA A 79 -22.99 16.94 -0.86
C ALA A 79 -22.92 18.02 -1.93
N MET A 80 -22.15 17.76 -2.98
CA MET A 80 -22.08 18.59 -4.19
C MET A 80 -22.02 17.69 -5.42
N ARG A 81 -22.70 18.13 -6.48
CA ARG A 81 -22.62 17.49 -7.79
C ARG A 81 -21.29 17.82 -8.47
N LEU A 82 -20.69 16.82 -9.13
CA LEU A 82 -19.49 16.95 -9.93
C LEU A 82 -19.85 16.93 -11.43
N VAL A 83 -19.22 17.78 -12.21
CA VAL A 83 -19.39 17.81 -13.67
C VAL A 83 -18.45 16.80 -14.32
N GLY A 84 -18.95 16.07 -15.31
CA GLY A 84 -18.15 15.14 -16.11
C GLY A 84 -16.95 15.82 -16.80
N GLY A 85 -15.91 15.04 -17.05
CA GLY A 85 -14.67 15.50 -17.65
C GLY A 85 -13.75 16.24 -16.70
N THR A 86 -14.21 17.33 -16.10
CA THR A 86 -13.42 18.11 -15.12
C THR A 86 -13.52 17.57 -13.70
N LEU A 87 -14.55 16.80 -13.38
CA LEU A 87 -14.83 16.26 -12.04
C LEU A 87 -14.71 17.32 -10.93
N SER A 88 -15.11 18.56 -11.24
CA SER A 88 -15.16 19.69 -10.32
C SER A 88 -16.58 19.96 -9.85
N GLY A 89 -16.74 20.59 -8.69
CA GLY A 89 -18.03 20.94 -8.15
C GLY A 89 -18.84 21.83 -9.08
N SER A 90 -20.14 21.59 -9.17
CA SER A 90 -21.10 22.35 -9.99
C SER A 90 -22.29 22.79 -9.17
N GLY A 91 -22.55 24.07 -9.22
CA GLY A 91 -23.64 24.68 -8.45
C GLY A 91 -23.24 24.90 -6.97
N SER A 92 -24.25 24.89 -6.09
CA SER A 92 -24.06 25.01 -4.65
C SER A 92 -24.06 23.63 -3.99
N SER A 93 -23.34 23.52 -2.89
CA SER A 93 -23.52 22.39 -1.96
C SER A 93 -24.95 22.35 -1.42
N PHE A 94 -25.41 21.16 -1.09
CA PHE A 94 -26.74 20.97 -0.50
C PHE A 94 -26.66 20.01 0.67
N ARG A 95 -27.50 20.26 1.67
CA ARG A 95 -27.67 19.37 2.80
C ARG A 95 -28.33 18.06 2.38
N VAL A 96 -27.82 16.94 2.85
CA VAL A 96 -28.36 15.58 2.56
C VAL A 96 -29.37 15.17 3.62
N ASN A 97 -28.98 15.17 4.89
CA ASN A 97 -29.84 14.76 6.00
C ASN A 97 -31.01 15.76 6.22
N VAL A 98 -32.23 15.25 6.50
CA VAL A 98 -33.37 16.06 6.90
C VAL A 98 -33.30 16.32 8.40
N GLN A 99 -33.07 15.26 9.18
CA GLN A 99 -32.94 15.37 10.63
C GLN A 99 -31.60 16.02 10.98
N GLY A 100 -31.64 17.15 11.71
CA GLY A 100 -30.43 17.89 12.09
C GLY A 100 -30.11 17.78 13.57
N THR A 101 -30.75 16.88 14.33
CA THR A 101 -30.51 16.74 15.77
C THR A 101 -29.41 15.72 16.03
N ASN A 102 -28.40 16.09 16.81
CA ASN A 102 -27.17 15.35 17.09
C ASN A 102 -26.30 15.18 15.83
N ASP A 103 -25.27 14.34 15.92
CA ASP A 103 -24.31 14.16 14.84
C ASP A 103 -24.84 13.24 13.73
N GLN A 104 -24.57 13.62 12.49
CA GLN A 104 -24.67 12.79 11.30
C GLN A 104 -23.26 12.65 10.74
N ALA A 105 -22.75 11.44 10.70
CA ALA A 105 -21.34 11.16 10.42
C ALA A 105 -21.13 9.96 9.50
N ASN A 106 -19.89 9.76 9.06
CA ASN A 106 -19.46 8.65 8.21
C ASN A 106 -20.30 8.53 6.93
N ALA A 107 -20.49 9.68 6.26
CA ALA A 107 -21.26 9.74 5.02
C ALA A 107 -20.62 8.94 3.90
N ARG A 108 -21.45 8.24 3.12
CA ARG A 108 -21.05 7.45 1.94
C ARG A 108 -21.97 7.74 0.78
N VAL A 109 -21.44 7.60 -0.45
CA VAL A 109 -22.22 7.81 -1.66
C VAL A 109 -22.00 6.68 -2.66
N ALA A 110 -23.11 6.22 -3.30
CA ALA A 110 -23.02 5.38 -4.48
C ALA A 110 -23.93 5.93 -5.58
N LEU A 111 -23.50 5.80 -6.84
CA LEU A 111 -24.31 6.20 -7.99
C LEU A 111 -25.33 5.13 -8.30
N LEU A 112 -26.56 5.55 -8.60
CA LEU A 112 -27.61 4.69 -9.11
C LEU A 112 -27.44 4.49 -10.63
N GLN A 113 -27.81 3.35 -11.16
CA GLN A 113 -27.71 3.06 -12.60
C GLN A 113 -28.48 4.03 -13.51
N ASN A 114 -29.52 4.66 -12.98
CA ASN A 114 -30.28 5.68 -13.69
C ASN A 114 -29.62 7.06 -13.71
N GLY A 115 -28.42 7.23 -13.11
CA GLY A 115 -27.68 8.49 -13.02
C GLY A 115 -28.03 9.33 -11.77
N GLY A 116 -28.86 8.81 -10.87
CA GLY A 116 -29.09 9.36 -9.54
C GLY A 116 -28.02 8.93 -8.54
N ALA A 117 -28.25 9.19 -7.24
CA ALA A 117 -27.35 8.79 -6.17
C ALA A 117 -28.11 8.34 -4.91
N VAL A 118 -27.46 7.49 -4.13
CA VAL A 118 -27.84 7.19 -2.76
C VAL A 118 -26.75 7.69 -1.82
N PHE A 119 -27.14 8.42 -0.79
CA PHE A 119 -26.29 8.88 0.30
C PHE A 119 -26.67 8.09 1.55
N VAL A 120 -25.66 7.64 2.30
CA VAL A 120 -25.84 6.81 3.50
C VAL A 120 -24.98 7.40 4.61
N TRP A 121 -25.48 7.44 5.84
CA TRP A 121 -24.76 7.93 7.00
C TRP A 121 -25.23 7.27 8.29
N GLN A 122 -24.46 7.40 9.35
CA GLN A 122 -24.91 7.12 10.70
C GLN A 122 -25.37 8.41 11.36
N GLY A 123 -26.47 8.37 12.12
CA GLY A 123 -26.98 9.54 12.80
C GLY A 123 -27.74 9.20 14.07
N GLY A 124 -27.77 10.12 15.01
CA GLY A 124 -28.46 9.94 16.28
C GLY A 124 -27.64 10.38 17.49
N LYS A 125 -28.15 10.08 18.67
CA LYS A 125 -27.43 10.36 19.92
C LYS A 125 -26.22 9.45 20.05
N PRO A 126 -25.11 9.90 20.69
CA PRO A 126 -23.98 9.04 20.99
C PRO A 126 -24.40 7.73 21.66
N SER A 127 -23.90 6.61 21.16
CA SER A 127 -24.23 5.22 21.55
C SER A 127 -25.70 4.82 21.28
N GLN A 128 -26.39 5.53 20.39
CA GLN A 128 -27.73 5.23 19.90
C GLN A 128 -27.86 5.56 18.39
N GLU A 129 -26.72 5.60 17.69
CA GLU A 129 -26.69 5.90 16.27
C GLU A 129 -27.43 4.83 15.47
N GLN A 130 -28.04 5.24 14.37
CA GLN A 130 -28.76 4.39 13.41
C GLN A 130 -28.24 4.70 12.00
N ILE A 131 -28.47 3.77 11.09
CA ILE A 131 -28.11 3.96 9.68
C ILE A 131 -29.29 4.52 8.90
N TYR A 132 -29.01 5.61 8.19
CA TYR A 132 -29.98 6.31 7.36
C TYR A 132 -29.49 6.37 5.91
N ALA A 133 -30.43 6.46 4.97
CA ALA A 133 -30.17 6.69 3.57
C ALA A 133 -31.12 7.73 2.99
N ARG A 134 -30.68 8.37 1.90
CA ARG A 134 -31.53 9.26 1.10
C ARG A 134 -31.19 9.09 -0.39
N PHE A 135 -32.23 9.08 -1.21
CA PHE A 135 -32.13 8.77 -2.62
C PHE A 135 -32.44 10.01 -3.46
N LEU A 136 -31.53 10.31 -4.39
CA LEU A 136 -31.62 11.44 -5.32
C LEU A 136 -31.81 10.93 -6.75
N SER A 137 -32.77 11.52 -7.47
CA SER A 137 -33.00 11.20 -8.87
C SER A 137 -31.91 11.82 -9.79
N PRO A 138 -31.80 11.39 -11.07
CA PRO A 138 -30.90 12.02 -12.04
C PRO A 138 -31.19 13.51 -12.27
N THR A 139 -32.42 13.94 -12.01
CA THR A 139 -32.88 15.33 -12.16
C THR A 139 -32.73 16.16 -10.88
N ASN A 140 -31.94 15.67 -9.90
CA ASN A 140 -31.72 16.30 -8.59
C ASN A 140 -33.00 16.49 -7.76
N THR A 141 -33.95 15.59 -7.89
CA THR A 141 -35.17 15.55 -7.04
C THR A 141 -35.02 14.42 -6.04
N TRP A 142 -35.26 14.70 -4.76
CA TRP A 142 -35.29 13.69 -3.74
C TRP A 142 -36.42 12.67 -4.01
N LEU A 143 -36.08 11.38 -4.05
CA LEU A 143 -37.05 10.29 -4.23
C LEU A 143 -37.75 9.92 -2.92
N THR A 144 -37.14 10.29 -1.80
CA THR A 144 -37.68 10.11 -0.45
C THR A 144 -37.91 11.46 0.20
N GLY A 145 -39.08 11.66 0.81
CA GLY A 145 -39.41 12.95 1.45
C GLY A 145 -38.65 13.18 2.77
N ASP A 146 -38.20 12.10 3.42
CA ASP A 146 -37.49 12.11 4.69
C ASP A 146 -36.30 11.14 4.64
N ASP A 147 -35.47 11.13 5.69
CA ASP A 147 -34.40 10.19 5.90
C ASP A 147 -34.97 8.76 6.04
N VAL A 148 -34.49 7.83 5.21
CA VAL A 148 -34.96 6.43 5.25
C VAL A 148 -34.15 5.68 6.31
N PRO A 149 -34.77 5.17 7.39
CA PRO A 149 -34.08 4.33 8.36
C PRO A 149 -33.74 2.96 7.71
N VAL A 150 -32.45 2.70 7.52
CA VAL A 150 -31.95 1.47 6.89
C VAL A 150 -31.89 0.35 7.91
N SER A 151 -31.23 0.57 9.05
CA SER A 151 -31.11 -0.41 10.11
C SER A 151 -32.38 -0.55 10.93
N ALA A 152 -32.55 -1.68 11.62
CA ALA A 152 -33.63 -1.88 12.56
C ALA A 152 -33.43 -0.98 13.78
N GLN A 153 -34.52 -0.37 14.25
CA GLN A 153 -34.49 0.47 15.46
C GLN A 153 -34.76 -0.33 16.73
N SER A 154 -35.30 -1.54 16.60
CA SER A 154 -35.57 -2.45 17.71
C SER A 154 -35.52 -3.89 17.24
N ILE A 155 -35.19 -4.79 18.13
CA ILE A 155 -35.22 -6.23 17.92
C ILE A 155 -36.30 -6.88 18.80
N THR A 156 -36.91 -7.94 18.29
CA THR A 156 -37.81 -8.79 19.05
C THR A 156 -37.10 -10.08 19.39
N ASN A 157 -36.73 -10.26 20.64
CA ASN A 157 -36.11 -11.49 21.12
C ASN A 157 -37.18 -12.45 21.61
N VAL A 158 -37.19 -13.65 21.05
CA VAL A 158 -38.08 -14.73 21.47
C VAL A 158 -37.24 -15.76 22.20
N PHE A 159 -37.45 -15.86 23.51
CA PHE A 159 -36.78 -16.85 24.35
C PHE A 159 -37.76 -17.98 24.68
N VAL A 160 -37.31 -19.22 24.50
CA VAL A 160 -38.04 -20.40 24.98
C VAL A 160 -37.38 -20.81 26.29
N LEU A 161 -38.07 -20.55 27.41
CA LEU A 161 -37.64 -20.99 28.71
C LEU A 161 -38.17 -22.38 28.97
N TYR A 162 -37.29 -23.32 29.29
CA TYR A 162 -37.63 -24.66 29.70
C TYR A 162 -37.63 -24.74 31.24
N GLY A 163 -38.84 -24.88 31.79
CA GLY A 163 -38.98 -25.14 33.20
C GLY A 163 -38.94 -26.68 33.45
N TYR A 164 -38.16 -27.10 34.42
CA TYR A 164 -38.06 -28.49 34.84
C TYR A 164 -38.79 -28.65 36.18
N ALA A 165 -39.84 -29.46 36.18
CA ALA A 165 -40.48 -29.89 37.42
C ALA A 165 -40.24 -31.39 37.61
N THR A 166 -39.80 -31.78 38.78
CA THR A 166 -39.60 -33.17 39.14
C THR A 166 -40.77 -33.66 40.00
N ASN A 167 -41.60 -34.54 39.47
CA ASN A 167 -42.60 -35.24 40.26
C ASN A 167 -41.96 -36.49 40.86
N THR A 168 -41.98 -36.60 42.17
CA THR A 168 -41.41 -37.75 42.89
C THR A 168 -42.55 -38.54 43.48
N THR A 169 -42.70 -39.78 43.06
CA THR A 169 -43.66 -40.72 43.64
C THR A 169 -42.90 -41.77 44.45
N SER A 170 -43.22 -41.90 45.73
CA SER A 170 -42.60 -42.89 46.57
C SER A 170 -43.60 -43.97 46.94
N THR A 171 -43.29 -45.23 46.66
CA THR A 171 -44.05 -46.38 47.07
C THR A 171 -43.28 -47.11 48.15
N VAL A 172 -43.93 -47.33 49.32
CA VAL A 172 -43.34 -48.03 50.40
C VAL A 172 -43.86 -49.53 50.39
N ILE A 173 -42.95 -50.44 50.19
CA ILE A 173 -43.27 -51.87 50.23
C ILE A 173 -42.82 -52.41 51.63
N THR A 174 -43.78 -52.96 52.40
CA THR A 174 -43.48 -53.56 53.71
C THR A 174 -43.18 -55.05 53.57
N ASN A 175 -41.99 -55.44 53.99
CA ASN A 175 -41.65 -56.85 54.13
C ASN A 175 -42.21 -57.39 55.47
N ARG A 176 -43.00 -58.47 55.39
CA ARG A 176 -43.57 -59.15 56.57
C ARG A 176 -43.11 -60.62 56.63
N ILE A 177 -42.57 -61.02 57.77
CA ILE A 177 -42.29 -62.42 58.12
C ILE A 177 -43.15 -62.78 59.32
N HIS A 178 -43.93 -63.87 59.22
CA HIS A 178 -44.93 -64.31 60.23
C HIS A 178 -45.85 -63.22 60.74
N GLY A 179 -46.33 -62.33 59.77
CA GLY A 179 -47.28 -61.26 60.07
C GLY A 179 -46.66 -59.99 60.71
N ARG A 180 -45.41 -59.98 61.02
CA ARG A 180 -44.68 -58.88 61.64
C ARG A 180 -43.89 -58.12 60.54
N ILE A 181 -43.95 -56.77 60.52
CA ILE A 181 -43.18 -55.93 59.62
C ILE A 181 -41.70 -56.06 60.04
N THR A 182 -40.85 -56.53 59.13
CA THR A 182 -39.41 -56.70 59.32
C THR A 182 -38.53 -55.72 58.57
N GLY A 183 -39.12 -54.94 57.70
CA GLY A 183 -38.43 -53.90 56.93
C GLY A 183 -39.34 -53.12 55.99
N TYR A 184 -38.85 -52.00 55.54
CA TYR A 184 -39.51 -51.16 54.54
C TYR A 184 -38.54 -50.94 53.35
N ILE A 185 -39.02 -51.08 52.13
CA ILE A 185 -38.31 -50.73 50.93
C ILE A 185 -39.11 -49.56 50.32
N THR A 186 -38.46 -48.37 50.16
CA THR A 186 -39.05 -47.24 49.52
C THR A 186 -38.51 -47.12 48.09
N ASN A 187 -39.35 -47.36 47.10
CA ASN A 187 -39.03 -47.11 45.71
C ASN A 187 -39.48 -45.70 45.35
N THR A 188 -38.51 -44.84 44.99
CA THR A 188 -38.78 -43.48 44.56
C THR A 188 -38.53 -43.35 43.06
N THR A 189 -39.55 -43.00 42.33
CA THR A 189 -39.48 -42.71 40.88
C THR A 189 -39.59 -41.20 40.67
N ALA A 190 -38.60 -40.59 40.08
CA ALA A 190 -38.62 -39.18 39.71
C ALA A 190 -38.92 -39.06 38.20
N THR A 191 -39.96 -38.30 37.87
CA THR A 191 -40.28 -37.96 36.47
C THR A 191 -40.04 -36.47 36.25
N VAL A 192 -39.18 -36.14 35.32
CA VAL A 192 -38.92 -34.76 34.92
C VAL A 192 -39.94 -34.35 33.90
N ILE A 193 -40.73 -33.32 34.22
CA ILE A 193 -41.67 -32.71 33.31
C ILE A 193 -41.04 -31.38 32.80
N THR A 194 -40.83 -31.28 31.49
CA THR A 194 -40.35 -30.08 30.84
C THR A 194 -41.50 -29.23 30.32
N THR A 195 -41.66 -28.04 30.82
CA THR A 195 -42.64 -27.07 30.34
C THR A 195 -41.91 -25.98 29.54
N ALA A 196 -42.24 -25.76 28.29
CA ALA A 196 -41.71 -24.69 27.50
C ALA A 196 -42.61 -23.43 27.62
N THR A 197 -42.03 -22.30 27.97
CA THR A 197 -42.72 -21.01 27.99
C THR A 197 -41.98 -20.09 27.03
N THR A 198 -42.70 -19.51 26.08
CA THR A 198 -42.17 -18.55 25.12
C THR A 198 -42.34 -17.12 25.68
N ASN A 199 -41.22 -16.45 25.91
CA ASN A 199 -41.24 -15.03 26.26
C ASN A 199 -40.77 -14.21 25.06
N THR A 200 -41.52 -13.16 24.73
CA THR A 200 -41.16 -12.21 23.67
C THR A 200 -40.81 -10.88 24.32
N THR A 201 -39.62 -10.41 24.07
CA THR A 201 -39.16 -9.10 24.54
C THR A 201 -38.76 -8.24 23.34
N VAL A 202 -39.24 -7.02 23.28
CA VAL A 202 -38.79 -6.02 22.31
C VAL A 202 -37.77 -5.12 23.02
N SER A 203 -36.55 -5.05 22.48
CA SER A 203 -35.51 -4.18 23.00
C SER A 203 -35.03 -3.24 21.91
N THR A 204 -34.70 -2.00 22.29
CA THR A 204 -34.07 -1.05 21.38
C THR A 204 -32.62 -1.43 21.17
N LEU A 205 -32.14 -1.39 19.93
CA LEU A 205 -30.73 -1.57 19.60
C LEU A 205 -29.91 -0.42 20.13
N ASN A 206 -28.71 -0.69 20.64
CA ASN A 206 -27.90 0.35 21.26
C ASN A 206 -27.35 1.32 20.19
N PHE A 207 -26.63 0.80 19.17
CA PHE A 207 -26.10 1.65 18.09
C PHE A 207 -25.75 0.83 16.86
N GLN A 208 -25.79 1.51 15.69
CA GLN A 208 -25.32 1.01 14.40
C GLN A 208 -24.40 2.06 13.78
N ILE A 209 -23.23 1.63 13.30
CA ILE A 209 -22.14 2.51 12.91
C ILE A 209 -21.40 2.03 11.66
N ASN A 210 -20.59 2.93 11.09
CA ASN A 210 -19.68 2.67 9.98
C ASN A 210 -20.38 2.07 8.75
N PRO A 211 -21.35 2.76 8.14
CA PRO A 211 -22.00 2.27 6.94
C PRO A 211 -21.06 2.25 5.74
N ALA A 212 -21.27 1.27 4.85
CA ALA A 212 -20.73 1.25 3.50
C ALA A 212 -21.84 0.91 2.51
N VAL A 213 -21.72 1.39 1.27
CA VAL A 213 -22.76 1.26 0.27
C VAL A 213 -22.18 0.95 -1.12
N THR A 214 -22.90 0.12 -1.87
CA THR A 214 -22.63 -0.12 -3.29
C THR A 214 -23.94 -0.33 -4.07
N THR A 215 -23.92 -0.09 -5.37
CA THR A 215 -25.03 -0.37 -6.28
C THR A 215 -24.70 -1.60 -7.11
N LEU A 216 -25.63 -2.56 -7.13
CA LEU A 216 -25.47 -3.82 -7.87
C LEU A 216 -25.84 -3.64 -9.36
N ALA A 217 -25.41 -4.61 -10.18
CA ALA A 217 -25.71 -4.65 -11.61
C ALA A 217 -27.23 -4.70 -11.94
N ASN A 218 -28.06 -5.21 -11.01
CA ASN A 218 -29.53 -5.21 -11.16
C ASN A 218 -30.19 -3.87 -10.73
N GLY A 219 -29.40 -2.87 -10.32
CA GLY A 219 -29.84 -1.55 -9.85
C GLY A 219 -30.17 -1.47 -8.37
N ASN A 220 -30.23 -2.58 -7.65
CA ASN A 220 -30.45 -2.58 -6.20
C ASN A 220 -29.22 -2.01 -5.47
N VAL A 221 -29.45 -1.47 -4.28
CA VAL A 221 -28.43 -0.89 -3.41
C VAL A 221 -28.20 -1.82 -2.23
N VAL A 222 -26.95 -2.14 -1.95
CA VAL A 222 -26.54 -2.88 -0.74
C VAL A 222 -25.90 -1.92 0.23
N ILE A 223 -26.39 -1.89 1.45
CA ILE A 223 -25.83 -1.11 2.56
C ILE A 223 -25.43 -2.10 3.65
N VAL A 224 -24.22 -1.97 4.17
CA VAL A 224 -23.69 -2.79 5.27
C VAL A 224 -23.21 -1.89 6.41
N TRP A 225 -23.27 -2.38 7.66
CA TRP A 225 -22.89 -1.61 8.84
C TRP A 225 -22.51 -2.53 10.01
N GLY A 226 -21.86 -1.97 11.04
CA GLY A 226 -21.66 -2.64 12.32
C GLY A 226 -22.84 -2.37 13.26
N SER A 227 -23.42 -3.41 13.85
CA SER A 227 -24.54 -3.33 14.78
C SER A 227 -24.20 -3.94 16.13
N TYR A 228 -24.43 -3.21 17.22
CA TYR A 228 -24.07 -3.64 18.57
C TYR A 228 -25.17 -4.49 19.20
N ASN A 229 -24.80 -5.69 19.68
CA ASN A 229 -25.67 -6.66 20.38
C ASN A 229 -26.90 -7.13 19.62
N GLN A 230 -26.90 -7.03 18.28
CA GLN A 230 -28.05 -7.46 17.48
C GLN A 230 -28.11 -8.98 17.26
N ALA A 231 -26.97 -9.66 17.08
CA ALA A 231 -26.90 -11.12 16.89
C ALA A 231 -27.20 -11.92 18.17
N GLY A 232 -27.18 -11.26 19.33
CA GLY A 232 -27.50 -11.87 20.62
C GLY A 232 -26.94 -11.07 21.79
N PRO A 233 -27.33 -11.38 23.03
CA PRO A 233 -26.77 -10.71 24.21
C PRO A 233 -25.25 -10.98 24.26
N ASN A 234 -24.47 -9.91 24.38
CA ASN A 234 -23.01 -9.92 24.45
C ASN A 234 -22.31 -10.34 23.13
N SER A 235 -22.98 -10.24 21.97
CA SER A 235 -22.33 -10.44 20.68
C SER A 235 -21.38 -9.31 20.33
N LEU A 236 -21.46 -8.16 21.01
CA LEU A 236 -20.74 -6.93 20.71
C LEU A 236 -21.13 -6.39 19.32
N LEU A 237 -20.15 -5.98 18.49
CA LEU A 237 -20.40 -5.55 17.13
C LEU A 237 -20.44 -6.74 16.18
N ASP A 238 -21.49 -6.80 15.36
CA ASP A 238 -21.64 -7.71 14.22
C ASP A 238 -21.93 -6.92 12.95
N VAL A 239 -21.58 -7.49 11.81
CA VAL A 239 -21.82 -6.87 10.51
C VAL A 239 -23.18 -7.30 9.97
N TYR A 240 -24.01 -6.33 9.67
CA TYR A 240 -25.34 -6.52 9.06
C TYR A 240 -25.43 -5.87 7.69
N GLY A 241 -26.35 -6.33 6.88
CA GLY A 241 -26.65 -5.80 5.56
C GLY A 241 -28.14 -5.67 5.28
N GLN A 242 -28.51 -4.72 4.43
CA GLN A 242 -29.86 -4.53 3.89
C GLN A 242 -29.78 -4.22 2.41
N ILE A 243 -30.66 -4.84 1.62
CA ILE A 243 -30.83 -4.51 0.21
C ILE A 243 -32.03 -3.57 0.08
N LEU A 244 -31.85 -2.53 -0.74
CA LEU A 244 -32.92 -1.58 -1.08
C LEU A 244 -33.08 -1.48 -2.59
N SER A 245 -34.28 -1.16 -3.04
CA SER A 245 -34.53 -0.79 -4.44
C SER A 245 -33.93 0.60 -4.74
N PRO A 246 -33.76 0.98 -6.05
CA PRO A 246 -33.33 2.32 -6.42
C PRO A 246 -34.27 3.46 -5.95
N ALA A 247 -35.49 3.11 -5.52
CA ALA A 247 -36.45 4.05 -4.95
C ALA A 247 -36.39 4.12 -3.41
N GLY A 248 -35.43 3.45 -2.76
CA GLY A 248 -35.26 3.47 -1.31
C GLY A 248 -36.17 2.51 -0.55
N VAL A 249 -36.81 1.56 -1.22
CA VAL A 249 -37.67 0.56 -0.57
C VAL A 249 -36.87 -0.67 -0.18
N LYS A 250 -36.95 -1.12 1.08
CA LYS A 250 -36.27 -2.31 1.58
C LYS A 250 -36.74 -3.57 0.83
N ILE A 251 -35.80 -4.41 0.40
CA ILE A 251 -36.02 -5.70 -0.23
C ILE A 251 -35.59 -6.79 0.75
N GLY A 252 -36.55 -7.55 1.23
CA GLY A 252 -36.29 -8.53 2.29
C GLY A 252 -36.02 -7.89 3.66
N ALA A 253 -35.62 -8.74 4.60
CA ALA A 253 -35.16 -8.31 5.91
C ALA A 253 -33.66 -7.99 5.91
N GLU A 254 -33.19 -7.27 6.90
CA GLU A 254 -31.75 -7.18 7.15
C GLU A 254 -31.18 -8.56 7.51
N PHE A 255 -29.91 -8.79 7.19
CA PHE A 255 -29.28 -10.11 7.36
C PHE A 255 -27.88 -9.98 7.95
N LEU A 256 -27.51 -10.98 8.75
CA LEU A 256 -26.18 -11.08 9.35
C LEU A 256 -25.15 -11.50 8.28
N ILE A 257 -24.03 -10.78 8.21
CA ILE A 257 -22.95 -11.00 7.25
C ILE A 257 -21.93 -12.01 7.79
N ASN A 258 -21.37 -11.74 8.99
CA ASN A 258 -20.36 -12.60 9.61
C ASN A 258 -20.96 -13.91 10.14
N GLN A 259 -20.15 -14.97 10.15
CA GLN A 259 -20.54 -16.26 10.73
C GLN A 259 -20.05 -16.40 12.16
N PHE A 260 -18.87 -15.85 12.45
CA PHE A 260 -18.31 -15.83 13.80
C PHE A 260 -18.91 -14.68 14.59
N ILE A 261 -19.67 -14.97 15.64
CA ILE A 261 -20.41 -13.97 16.44
C ILE A 261 -19.65 -13.45 17.65
N PRO A 262 -18.80 -14.25 18.37
CA PRO A 262 -18.08 -13.74 19.52
C PRO A 262 -17.14 -12.59 19.20
N TYR A 263 -16.98 -11.64 20.15
CA TYR A 263 -16.16 -10.44 20.01
C TYR A 263 -16.65 -9.48 18.91
N ASN A 264 -15.80 -8.52 18.50
CA ASN A 264 -16.20 -7.50 17.55
C ASN A 264 -15.97 -7.94 16.10
N GLN A 265 -17.00 -7.74 15.28
CA GLN A 265 -16.97 -7.74 13.83
C GLN A 265 -17.34 -6.31 13.38
N ARG A 266 -16.40 -5.53 12.86
CA ARG A 266 -16.56 -4.08 12.74
C ARG A 266 -15.98 -3.49 11.46
N THR A 267 -16.28 -2.22 11.18
CA THR A 267 -15.78 -1.44 10.03
C THR A 267 -15.93 -2.19 8.70
N PRO A 268 -17.18 -2.59 8.31
CA PRO A 268 -17.38 -3.27 7.05
C PRO A 268 -17.16 -2.36 5.84
N THR A 269 -16.77 -2.98 4.73
CA THR A 269 -16.72 -2.39 3.40
C THR A 269 -17.38 -3.32 2.39
N VAL A 270 -17.92 -2.79 1.30
CA VAL A 270 -18.67 -3.57 0.30
C VAL A 270 -18.35 -3.12 -1.11
N ALA A 271 -18.22 -4.07 -2.04
CA ALA A 271 -18.08 -3.80 -3.46
C ALA A 271 -19.00 -4.72 -4.28
N ALA A 272 -19.64 -4.16 -5.31
CA ALA A 272 -20.37 -4.92 -6.29
C ALA A 272 -19.40 -5.68 -7.21
N LEU A 273 -19.71 -6.94 -7.50
CA LEU A 273 -18.93 -7.81 -8.37
C LEU A 273 -19.47 -7.81 -9.80
N ALA A 274 -18.61 -7.98 -10.78
CA ALA A 274 -19.00 -8.12 -12.19
C ALA A 274 -19.95 -9.32 -12.44
N SER A 275 -19.95 -10.32 -11.55
CA SER A 275 -20.89 -11.44 -11.55
C SER A 275 -22.34 -11.07 -11.19
N GLY A 276 -22.56 -9.81 -10.76
CA GLY A 276 -23.85 -9.29 -10.32
C GLY A 276 -24.10 -9.39 -8.81
N GLY A 277 -23.30 -10.16 -8.08
CA GLY A 277 -23.29 -10.23 -6.61
C GLY A 277 -22.44 -9.14 -5.97
N PHE A 278 -22.05 -9.37 -4.71
CA PHE A 278 -21.20 -8.45 -3.98
C PHE A 278 -20.27 -9.19 -3.00
N VAL A 279 -19.21 -8.52 -2.60
CA VAL A 279 -18.30 -8.95 -1.54
C VAL A 279 -18.36 -7.95 -0.37
N VAL A 280 -18.35 -8.48 0.85
CA VAL A 280 -18.19 -7.67 2.09
C VAL A 280 -16.90 -8.10 2.75
N ALA A 281 -16.09 -7.13 3.20
CA ALA A 281 -14.93 -7.37 4.04
C ALA A 281 -15.05 -6.57 5.35
N TRP A 282 -14.50 -7.08 6.44
CA TRP A 282 -14.61 -6.46 7.77
C TRP A 282 -13.43 -6.83 8.66
N VAL A 283 -13.24 -6.10 9.75
CA VAL A 283 -12.33 -6.46 10.84
C VAL A 283 -13.02 -7.46 11.76
N SER A 284 -12.36 -8.57 12.05
CA SER A 284 -12.83 -9.60 12.96
C SER A 284 -11.82 -9.84 14.09
N GLU A 285 -12.30 -9.85 15.32
CA GLU A 285 -11.51 -10.10 16.53
C GLU A 285 -11.66 -11.58 16.96
N GLN A 286 -11.46 -12.51 16.04
CA GLN A 286 -11.56 -13.93 16.36
C GLN A 286 -10.20 -14.57 16.68
N GLU A 287 -10.25 -15.70 17.41
CA GLU A 287 -9.07 -16.49 17.72
C GLU A 287 -8.68 -17.37 16.52
N ARG A 288 -7.39 -17.40 16.20
CA ARG A 288 -6.84 -18.26 15.15
C ARG A 288 -6.02 -19.40 15.72
N VAL A 289 -6.03 -20.55 15.06
CA VAL A 289 -5.15 -21.70 15.36
C VAL A 289 -3.74 -21.37 14.85
N VAL A 290 -2.76 -21.45 15.76
CA VAL A 290 -1.36 -21.16 15.42
C VAL A 290 -0.81 -22.27 14.51
N GLY A 291 -0.18 -21.86 13.41
CA GLY A 291 0.47 -22.75 12.43
C GLY A 291 -0.46 -23.36 11.38
N VAL A 292 -1.74 -23.04 11.39
CA VAL A 292 -2.71 -23.47 10.35
C VAL A 292 -3.38 -22.23 9.74
N PRO A 293 -2.92 -21.70 8.62
CA PRO A 293 -3.59 -20.61 7.92
C PRO A 293 -5.05 -20.99 7.63
N ASN A 294 -5.97 -20.05 7.83
CA ASN A 294 -7.41 -20.18 7.55
C ASN A 294 -8.22 -21.16 8.45
N ALA A 295 -7.70 -21.55 9.61
CA ALA A 295 -8.49 -22.34 10.55
C ALA A 295 -9.26 -21.39 11.51
N ASN A 296 -10.59 -21.44 11.44
CA ASN A 296 -11.46 -20.54 12.20
C ASN A 296 -11.78 -21.03 13.63
N VAL A 297 -11.51 -22.27 13.96
CA VAL A 297 -11.80 -22.84 15.30
C VAL A 297 -10.74 -23.87 15.68
N ALA A 298 -10.16 -23.72 16.86
CA ALA A 298 -9.26 -24.71 17.42
C ALA A 298 -10.01 -26.00 17.79
N ALA A 299 -9.51 -27.14 17.32
CA ALA A 299 -9.86 -28.43 17.95
C ALA A 299 -9.32 -28.45 19.38
N ALA A 300 -9.96 -29.21 20.26
CA ALA A 300 -9.47 -29.36 21.63
C ALA A 300 -7.99 -29.77 21.63
N ASN A 301 -7.12 -28.99 22.28
CA ASN A 301 -5.66 -29.12 22.38
C ASN A 301 -4.82 -28.41 21.26
N GLN A 302 -5.40 -27.58 20.39
CA GLN A 302 -4.62 -26.71 19.51
C GLN A 302 -4.31 -25.37 20.20
N GLN A 303 -3.12 -24.85 19.95
CA GLN A 303 -2.75 -23.52 20.44
C GLN A 303 -3.47 -22.45 19.61
N VAL A 304 -4.23 -21.60 20.26
CA VAL A 304 -4.90 -20.45 19.65
C VAL A 304 -4.19 -19.15 20.03
N SER A 305 -4.29 -18.16 19.17
CA SER A 305 -3.84 -16.80 19.44
C SER A 305 -4.98 -15.85 19.13
N ALA A 306 -5.25 -14.93 20.06
CA ALA A 306 -6.13 -13.80 19.77
C ALA A 306 -5.53 -12.99 18.62
N SER A 307 -6.35 -12.64 17.64
CA SER A 307 -5.95 -11.88 16.46
C SER A 307 -6.99 -10.85 16.09
N ILE A 308 -6.56 -9.83 15.36
CA ILE A 308 -7.42 -8.80 14.77
C ILE A 308 -7.15 -8.87 13.28
N ASP A 309 -8.06 -9.48 12.56
CA ASP A 309 -7.87 -9.89 11.17
C ASP A 309 -8.89 -9.26 10.24
N ILE A 310 -8.62 -9.31 8.94
CA ILE A 310 -9.61 -9.00 7.90
C ILE A 310 -10.21 -10.30 7.40
N TYR A 311 -11.55 -10.37 7.46
CA TYR A 311 -12.35 -11.42 6.85
C TYR A 311 -13.21 -10.88 5.72
N ALA A 312 -13.60 -11.75 4.80
CA ALA A 312 -14.51 -11.41 3.72
C ALA A 312 -15.48 -12.56 3.45
N ARG A 313 -16.63 -12.21 2.81
CA ARG A 313 -17.64 -13.16 2.37
C ARG A 313 -18.32 -12.68 1.10
N LEU A 314 -18.65 -13.64 0.22
CA LEU A 314 -19.30 -13.40 -1.06
C LEU A 314 -20.81 -13.63 -0.97
N TYR A 315 -21.57 -12.86 -1.73
CA TYR A 315 -23.02 -12.91 -1.79
C TYR A 315 -23.52 -12.82 -3.25
N ASP A 316 -24.66 -13.43 -3.53
CA ASP A 316 -25.40 -13.16 -4.77
C ASP A 316 -26.17 -11.81 -4.69
N ALA A 317 -26.80 -11.42 -5.79
CA ALA A 317 -27.56 -10.16 -5.87
C ALA A 317 -28.79 -10.08 -4.95
N ASN A 318 -29.21 -11.20 -4.35
CA ASN A 318 -30.35 -11.29 -3.44
C ASN A 318 -29.92 -11.33 -1.96
N GLY A 319 -28.60 -11.28 -1.69
CA GLY A 319 -28.06 -11.36 -0.33
C GLY A 319 -27.86 -12.78 0.18
N ASN A 320 -27.95 -13.81 -0.68
CA ASN A 320 -27.64 -15.18 -0.28
C ASN A 320 -26.12 -15.40 -0.29
N PRO A 321 -25.53 -15.95 0.78
CA PRO A 321 -24.10 -16.19 0.84
C PRO A 321 -23.65 -17.24 -0.19
N GLN A 322 -22.51 -16.98 -0.85
CA GLN A 322 -21.90 -17.85 -1.85
C GLN A 322 -20.73 -18.65 -1.24
N GLY A 323 -20.82 -19.00 0.01
CA GLY A 323 -19.82 -19.77 0.76
C GLY A 323 -19.64 -19.25 2.19
N ASN A 324 -18.62 -19.79 2.84
CA ASN A 324 -18.23 -19.35 4.17
C ASN A 324 -17.39 -18.07 4.11
N GLU A 325 -17.31 -17.37 5.24
CA GLU A 325 -16.33 -16.31 5.43
C GLU A 325 -14.90 -16.86 5.32
N PHE A 326 -13.97 -16.06 4.82
CA PHE A 326 -12.59 -16.47 4.63
C PHE A 326 -11.63 -15.36 5.05
N LEU A 327 -10.45 -15.77 5.49
CA LEU A 327 -9.38 -14.89 5.95
C LEU A 327 -8.71 -14.17 4.77
N VAL A 328 -8.56 -12.84 4.86
CA VAL A 328 -7.92 -12.00 3.85
C VAL A 328 -6.42 -11.87 4.09
N ASN A 329 -6.00 -11.42 5.29
CA ASN A 329 -4.59 -11.33 5.67
C ASN A 329 -4.00 -12.71 6.00
N THR A 330 -2.69 -12.84 5.97
CA THR A 330 -2.00 -14.13 6.18
C THR A 330 -1.17 -14.20 7.46
N ASP A 331 -0.73 -13.05 7.96
CA ASP A 331 0.03 -12.91 9.20
C ASP A 331 -0.87 -12.70 10.44
N PHE A 332 -0.26 -12.47 11.60
CA PHE A 332 -0.94 -12.20 12.87
C PHE A 332 -0.82 -10.71 13.28
N ASN A 333 -0.41 -9.84 12.38
CA ASN A 333 -0.36 -8.42 12.64
C ASN A 333 -1.79 -7.87 12.82
N PRO A 334 -2.04 -7.05 13.86
CA PRO A 334 -3.35 -6.45 14.03
C PRO A 334 -3.74 -5.58 12.83
N CYS A 335 -4.88 -5.89 12.23
CA CYS A 335 -5.38 -5.25 11.01
C CYS A 335 -6.53 -4.28 11.32
N ALA A 336 -6.65 -3.21 10.51
CA ALA A 336 -7.73 -2.25 10.60
C ALA A 336 -8.13 -1.72 9.21
N ASN A 337 -9.21 -0.94 9.17
CA ASN A 337 -9.67 -0.12 8.06
C ASN A 337 -9.68 -0.82 6.68
N PRO A 338 -10.35 -1.97 6.52
CA PRO A 338 -10.43 -2.63 5.22
C PRO A 338 -11.15 -1.75 4.19
N ALA A 339 -10.67 -1.81 2.96
CA ALA A 339 -11.30 -1.23 1.78
C ALA A 339 -11.30 -2.27 0.65
N VAL A 340 -12.37 -2.34 -0.14
CA VAL A 340 -12.53 -3.32 -1.20
C VAL A 340 -12.99 -2.68 -2.50
N ALA A 341 -12.40 -3.10 -3.62
CA ALA A 341 -12.87 -2.75 -4.96
C ALA A 341 -12.84 -3.98 -5.87
N ALA A 342 -13.75 -4.02 -6.84
CA ALA A 342 -13.87 -5.10 -7.80
C ALA A 342 -13.45 -4.65 -9.20
N GLY A 343 -12.66 -5.48 -9.88
CA GLY A 343 -12.24 -5.28 -11.26
C GLY A 343 -13.28 -5.81 -12.27
N THR A 344 -13.14 -5.39 -13.52
CA THR A 344 -14.02 -5.83 -14.61
C THR A 344 -13.78 -7.27 -15.05
N ASP A 345 -12.66 -7.87 -14.67
CA ASP A 345 -12.35 -9.30 -14.88
C ASP A 345 -13.11 -10.24 -13.93
N GLY A 346 -13.90 -9.68 -13.03
CA GLY A 346 -14.66 -10.41 -12.01
C GLY A 346 -13.87 -10.65 -10.71
N GLY A 347 -12.56 -10.37 -10.66
CA GLY A 347 -11.78 -10.39 -9.45
C GLY A 347 -12.02 -9.17 -8.58
N PHE A 348 -11.47 -9.16 -7.38
CA PHE A 348 -11.51 -8.03 -6.47
C PHE A 348 -10.22 -7.94 -5.65
N MET A 349 -9.96 -6.77 -5.09
CA MET A 349 -8.81 -6.52 -4.22
C MET A 349 -9.30 -5.93 -2.90
N VAL A 350 -8.71 -6.42 -1.81
CA VAL A 350 -8.90 -5.87 -0.47
C VAL A 350 -7.60 -5.19 -0.06
N ALA A 351 -7.69 -3.96 0.42
CA ALA A 351 -6.60 -3.22 1.05
C ALA A 351 -6.93 -2.99 2.53
N TRP A 352 -5.92 -2.93 3.39
CA TRP A 352 -6.08 -2.67 4.83
C TRP A 352 -4.80 -2.06 5.39
N ASP A 353 -4.87 -1.46 6.56
CA ASP A 353 -3.69 -1.16 7.35
C ASP A 353 -3.45 -2.25 8.41
N ALA A 354 -2.17 -2.53 8.69
CA ALA A 354 -1.79 -3.47 9.73
C ALA A 354 -0.51 -3.00 10.42
N LYS A 355 -0.46 -3.27 11.74
CA LYS A 355 0.70 -2.93 12.56
C LYS A 355 1.74 -4.04 12.48
N ASP A 356 2.91 -3.75 11.88
CA ASP A 356 4.03 -4.70 11.85
C ASP A 356 4.57 -4.93 13.27
N MET A 357 4.31 -6.12 13.82
CA MET A 357 4.76 -6.54 15.14
C MET A 357 6.12 -7.26 15.12
N THR A 358 6.67 -7.52 13.94
CA THR A 358 7.91 -8.31 13.79
C THR A 358 9.16 -7.46 13.85
N SER A 359 9.05 -6.16 13.58
CA SER A 359 10.19 -5.23 13.59
C SER A 359 9.99 -4.16 14.66
N PRO A 360 10.84 -4.09 15.70
CA PRO A 360 10.75 -3.03 16.71
C PRO A 360 11.12 -1.64 16.17
N THR A 361 11.74 -1.56 14.99
CA THR A 361 12.17 -0.31 14.36
C THR A 361 11.16 0.27 13.39
N THR A 362 10.22 -0.55 12.92
CA THR A 362 9.16 -0.17 12.00
C THR A 362 7.78 -0.57 12.54
N ASN A 363 7.61 -0.54 13.86
CA ASN A 363 6.36 -0.89 14.54
C ASN A 363 5.33 0.26 14.38
N SER A 364 4.96 0.52 13.13
CA SER A 364 3.95 1.48 12.71
C SER A 364 2.88 0.76 11.89
N LEU A 365 1.81 1.47 11.55
CA LEU A 365 0.83 0.97 10.60
C LEU A 365 1.39 1.09 9.18
N ASP A 366 1.27 0.03 8.40
CA ASP A 366 1.59 -0.05 6.97
C ASP A 366 0.37 -0.49 6.16
N ILE A 367 0.34 -0.14 4.88
CA ILE A 367 -0.73 -0.50 3.96
C ILE A 367 -0.42 -1.81 3.27
N TYR A 368 -1.38 -2.73 3.31
CA TYR A 368 -1.31 -4.03 2.66
C TYR A 368 -2.47 -4.23 1.69
N ALA A 369 -2.27 -5.08 0.71
CA ALA A 369 -3.32 -5.47 -0.23
C ALA A 369 -3.19 -6.94 -0.63
N ARG A 370 -4.34 -7.52 -1.04
CA ARG A 370 -4.41 -8.86 -1.63
C ARG A 370 -5.53 -8.94 -2.65
N SER A 371 -5.24 -9.57 -3.79
CA SER A 371 -6.22 -9.81 -4.83
C SER A 371 -6.85 -11.20 -4.72
N PHE A 372 -8.09 -11.29 -5.18
CA PHE A 372 -8.91 -12.48 -5.15
C PHE A 372 -9.60 -12.68 -6.49
N THR A 373 -9.85 -13.94 -6.84
CA THR A 373 -10.72 -14.30 -7.96
C THR A 373 -12.19 -14.03 -7.61
N SER A 374 -13.08 -14.08 -8.59
CA SER A 374 -14.53 -13.98 -8.39
C SER A 374 -15.12 -15.03 -7.42
N ALA A 375 -14.42 -16.14 -7.21
CA ALA A 375 -14.77 -17.20 -6.27
C ALA A 375 -14.19 -17.03 -4.86
N GLY A 376 -13.47 -15.93 -4.59
CA GLY A 376 -12.83 -15.68 -3.29
C GLY A 376 -11.52 -16.43 -3.08
N ALA A 377 -10.99 -17.12 -4.10
CA ALA A 377 -9.66 -17.69 -4.01
C ALA A 377 -8.60 -16.59 -4.24
N GLY A 378 -7.53 -16.59 -3.42
CA GLY A 378 -6.42 -15.63 -3.60
C GLY A 378 -5.83 -15.75 -5.00
N SER A 379 -5.88 -14.66 -5.75
CA SER A 379 -5.30 -14.56 -7.09
C SER A 379 -3.86 -14.13 -6.95
N GLY A 380 -2.90 -15.01 -7.23
CA GLY A 380 -1.47 -14.70 -7.10
C GLY A 380 -0.89 -14.85 -5.70
N SER A 381 -1.64 -15.29 -4.72
CA SER A 381 -1.27 -15.90 -3.43
C SER A 381 -0.55 -15.06 -2.39
N THR A 382 0.04 -13.91 -2.65
CA THR A 382 0.80 -13.15 -1.65
C THR A 382 0.09 -11.86 -1.24
N VAL A 383 0.07 -11.60 0.07
CA VAL A 383 -0.16 -10.26 0.60
C VAL A 383 1.02 -9.39 0.18
N VAL A 384 0.75 -8.23 -0.39
CA VAL A 384 1.77 -7.23 -0.74
C VAL A 384 1.68 -6.05 0.21
N ARG A 385 2.82 -5.53 0.66
CA ARG A 385 2.87 -4.23 1.31
C ARG A 385 2.89 -3.17 0.22
N VAL A 386 1.97 -2.21 0.30
CA VAL A 386 1.72 -1.22 -0.76
C VAL A 386 2.60 0.01 -0.61
N ASN A 387 2.81 0.48 0.63
CA ASN A 387 3.68 1.62 0.90
C ASN A 387 5.16 1.23 0.94
N THR A 388 6.01 2.13 0.49
CA THR A 388 7.48 2.00 0.54
C THR A 388 8.11 2.82 1.65
N TYR A 389 7.44 3.88 2.09
CA TYR A 389 7.85 4.68 3.24
C TYR A 389 7.44 3.99 4.55
N LEU A 390 8.40 3.76 5.46
CA LEU A 390 8.24 2.90 6.63
C LEU A 390 8.24 3.65 7.97
N TYR A 391 8.28 4.98 7.94
CA TYR A 391 8.32 5.80 9.15
C TYR A 391 6.97 6.46 9.40
N GLY A 392 6.57 6.54 10.69
CA GLY A 392 5.25 7.01 11.03
C GLY A 392 4.16 6.01 10.59
N ASP A 393 2.91 6.36 10.85
CA ASP A 393 1.77 5.51 10.48
C ASP A 393 1.31 5.81 9.05
N GLN A 394 1.07 4.76 8.27
CA GLN A 394 0.30 4.78 7.04
C GLN A 394 -1.03 4.09 7.31
N TYR A 395 -2.14 4.81 7.17
CA TYR A 395 -3.43 4.33 7.66
C TYR A 395 -4.62 4.78 6.82
N ALA A 396 -5.77 4.17 7.10
CA ALA A 396 -7.06 4.45 6.48
C ALA A 396 -7.03 4.36 4.94
N PRO A 397 -6.61 3.22 4.36
CA PRO A 397 -6.56 3.07 2.91
C PRO A 397 -7.95 3.16 2.30
N ARG A 398 -7.99 3.65 1.05
CA ARG A 398 -9.14 3.60 0.16
C ARG A 398 -8.69 3.02 -1.17
N ILE A 399 -9.58 2.31 -1.84
CA ILE A 399 -9.29 1.63 -3.10
C ILE A 399 -10.40 1.86 -4.10
N SER A 400 -10.02 2.04 -5.36
CA SER A 400 -10.96 2.04 -6.50
C SER A 400 -10.34 1.26 -7.65
N ALA A 401 -11.19 0.69 -8.51
CA ALA A 401 -10.78 -0.07 -9.68
C ALA A 401 -11.15 0.64 -10.98
N LEU A 402 -10.28 0.55 -11.97
CA LEU A 402 -10.52 0.98 -13.36
C LEU A 402 -10.07 -0.14 -14.31
N GLY A 403 -11.01 -0.87 -14.87
CA GLY A 403 -10.70 -2.11 -15.57
C GLY A 403 -10.16 -3.17 -14.61
N THR A 404 -8.91 -3.58 -14.82
CA THR A 404 -8.15 -4.49 -13.95
C THR A 404 -7.04 -3.78 -13.18
N ASP A 405 -6.95 -2.46 -13.28
CA ASP A 405 -6.01 -1.64 -12.53
C ASP A 405 -6.69 -1.09 -11.27
N TYR A 406 -5.94 -0.97 -10.19
CA TYR A 406 -6.40 -0.48 -8.91
C TYR A 406 -5.56 0.70 -8.46
N LEU A 407 -6.19 1.71 -7.88
CA LEU A 407 -5.53 2.79 -7.16
C LEU A 407 -5.86 2.65 -5.68
N ILE A 408 -4.83 2.49 -4.86
CA ILE A 408 -4.92 2.54 -3.41
C ILE A 408 -4.34 3.88 -2.96
N VAL A 409 -5.07 4.60 -2.12
CA VAL A 409 -4.64 5.86 -1.51
C VAL A 409 -4.77 5.77 0.01
N TRP A 410 -3.91 6.46 0.75
CA TRP A 410 -3.88 6.42 2.20
C TRP A 410 -3.39 7.72 2.81
N THR A 411 -3.56 7.86 4.12
CA THR A 411 -2.94 8.92 4.90
C THR A 411 -1.59 8.44 5.42
N SER A 412 -0.53 9.22 5.21
CA SER A 412 0.82 8.96 5.70
C SER A 412 1.28 10.05 6.65
N LEU A 413 1.73 9.65 7.85
CA LEU A 413 2.19 10.59 8.87
C LEU A 413 3.66 10.97 8.65
N GLY A 414 3.92 12.24 8.39
CA GLY A 414 5.26 12.84 8.36
C GLY A 414 6.06 12.63 7.07
N GLN A 415 5.54 11.91 6.10
CA GLN A 415 6.28 11.56 4.88
C GLN A 415 6.56 12.76 3.97
N ASP A 416 5.67 13.75 3.93
CA ASP A 416 5.82 14.98 3.14
C ASP A 416 6.63 16.08 3.86
N GLY A 417 7.15 15.79 5.05
CA GLY A 417 7.92 16.71 5.86
C GLY A 417 7.07 17.61 6.78
N SER A 418 5.77 17.39 6.86
CA SER A 418 4.85 18.10 7.75
C SER A 418 4.12 17.12 8.69
N ARG A 419 2.80 17.14 8.73
CA ARG A 419 1.97 16.24 9.53
C ARG A 419 1.51 15.06 8.71
N GLU A 420 0.23 15.03 8.36
CA GLU A 420 -0.33 14.00 7.47
C GLU A 420 -0.27 14.49 6.03
N GLY A 421 0.09 13.58 5.12
CA GLY A 421 -0.01 13.74 3.67
C GLY A 421 -0.78 12.58 3.05
N VAL A 422 -1.31 12.78 1.85
CA VAL A 422 -2.01 11.74 1.08
C VAL A 422 -1.09 11.14 0.05
N TYR A 423 -0.97 9.82 0.07
CA TYR A 423 -0.11 9.05 -0.83
C TYR A 423 -0.92 8.00 -1.58
N GLY A 424 -0.36 7.50 -2.68
CA GLY A 424 -1.02 6.52 -3.53
C GLY A 424 -0.06 5.57 -4.21
N GLN A 425 -0.58 4.40 -4.60
CA GLN A 425 0.11 3.38 -5.38
C GLN A 425 -0.87 2.71 -6.33
N PHE A 426 -0.44 2.51 -7.57
CA PHE A 426 -1.21 1.71 -8.55
C PHE A 426 -0.82 0.24 -8.47
N LEU A 427 -1.82 -0.65 -8.52
CA LEU A 427 -1.65 -2.09 -8.59
C LEU A 427 -2.47 -2.69 -9.74
N ARG A 428 -2.01 -3.82 -10.27
CA ARG A 428 -2.75 -4.66 -11.22
C ARG A 428 -3.60 -5.69 -10.48
N GLY A 429 -4.52 -6.33 -11.19
CA GLY A 429 -5.42 -7.35 -10.63
C GLY A 429 -4.72 -8.57 -10.02
N ASN A 430 -3.43 -8.77 -10.26
CA ASN A 430 -2.61 -9.80 -9.63
C ASN A 430 -1.81 -9.31 -8.41
N SER A 431 -2.12 -8.14 -7.89
CA SER A 431 -1.43 -7.41 -6.81
C SER A 431 -0.01 -6.94 -7.16
N SER A 432 0.44 -7.00 -8.41
CA SER A 432 1.72 -6.40 -8.79
C SER A 432 1.62 -4.89 -8.86
N GLU A 433 2.56 -4.20 -8.24
CA GLU A 433 2.71 -2.75 -8.35
C GLU A 433 3.14 -2.36 -9.77
N PHE A 434 2.68 -1.20 -10.23
CA PHE A 434 3.20 -0.55 -11.42
C PHE A 434 3.37 0.95 -11.18
N GLY A 435 4.51 1.47 -11.58
CA GLY A 435 5.00 2.75 -11.10
C GLY A 435 5.48 2.65 -9.65
N GLY A 436 5.90 3.76 -9.08
CA GLY A 436 6.28 3.89 -7.68
C GLY A 436 5.16 4.48 -6.84
N GLU A 437 5.30 4.40 -5.54
CA GLU A 437 4.53 5.20 -4.57
C GLU A 437 4.67 6.70 -4.91
N PHE A 438 3.58 7.44 -4.82
CA PHE A 438 3.56 8.85 -5.17
C PHE A 438 2.73 9.67 -4.17
N GLN A 439 3.13 10.93 -3.99
CA GLN A 439 2.37 11.89 -3.22
C GLN A 439 1.19 12.41 -4.06
N VAL A 440 0.00 12.44 -3.48
CA VAL A 440 -1.23 12.90 -4.13
C VAL A 440 -1.42 14.40 -3.97
N ASN A 441 -1.30 14.90 -2.73
CA ASN A 441 -1.39 16.33 -2.43
C ASN A 441 -0.10 17.05 -2.85
N THR A 442 -0.25 18.27 -3.36
CA THR A 442 0.90 19.16 -3.68
C THR A 442 1.11 20.22 -2.60
N THR A 443 0.07 20.54 -1.84
CA THR A 443 0.16 21.36 -0.61
C THR A 443 0.61 20.46 0.54
N THR A 444 1.78 20.77 1.14
CA THR A 444 2.39 19.95 2.20
C THR A 444 2.35 20.60 3.59
N ILE A 445 1.77 21.78 3.70
CA ILE A 445 1.71 22.50 4.98
C ILE A 445 0.51 22.00 5.80
N SER A 446 0.77 21.59 7.04
CA SER A 446 -0.22 21.08 7.97
C SER A 446 -0.76 19.70 7.59
N SER A 447 -2.04 19.41 7.75
CA SER A 447 -2.62 18.06 7.62
C SER A 447 -3.42 17.93 6.33
N GLN A 448 -3.10 16.93 5.52
CA GLN A 448 -3.89 16.42 4.40
C GLN A 448 -4.19 14.94 4.69
N MET A 449 -5.46 14.59 4.88
CA MET A 449 -5.85 13.29 5.43
C MET A 449 -7.21 12.81 4.94
N GLN A 450 -7.57 11.57 5.33
CA GLN A 450 -8.89 10.98 5.07
C GLN A 450 -9.23 10.95 3.57
N PRO A 451 -8.36 10.35 2.73
CA PRO A 451 -8.63 10.31 1.31
C PRO A 451 -9.85 9.44 0.97
N ALA A 452 -10.53 9.81 -0.10
CA ALA A 452 -11.49 9.00 -0.83
C ALA A 452 -11.05 8.88 -2.28
N VAL A 453 -11.36 7.78 -2.95
CA VAL A 453 -11.00 7.56 -4.35
C VAL A 453 -12.13 6.89 -5.10
N ALA A 454 -12.41 7.38 -6.30
CA ALA A 454 -13.35 6.76 -7.24
C ALA A 454 -12.76 6.77 -8.65
N SER A 455 -13.14 5.78 -9.46
CA SER A 455 -12.88 5.79 -10.90
C SER A 455 -14.16 6.17 -11.66
N ASP A 456 -13.99 6.83 -12.81
CA ASP A 456 -15.11 7.14 -13.71
C ASP A 456 -15.52 5.94 -14.59
N GLY A 457 -14.78 4.83 -14.51
CA GLY A 457 -15.00 3.64 -15.33
C GLY A 457 -14.53 3.77 -16.79
N ALA A 458 -14.00 4.92 -17.21
CA ALA A 458 -13.65 5.22 -18.60
C ALA A 458 -12.21 5.68 -18.82
N GLY A 459 -11.46 5.94 -17.79
CA GLY A 459 -10.05 6.31 -17.94
C GLY A 459 -9.50 7.25 -16.88
N GLN A 460 -10.32 7.66 -15.89
CA GLN A 460 -9.87 8.57 -14.84
C GLN A 460 -10.12 8.02 -13.44
N PHE A 461 -9.19 8.35 -12.52
CA PHE A 461 -9.41 8.32 -11.09
C PHE A 461 -9.51 9.73 -10.53
N LEU A 462 -10.39 9.91 -9.55
CA LEU A 462 -10.49 11.11 -8.73
C LEU A 462 -10.15 10.75 -7.29
N VAL A 463 -9.17 11.45 -6.72
CA VAL A 463 -8.85 11.37 -5.29
C VAL A 463 -9.31 12.66 -4.63
N VAL A 464 -10.02 12.56 -3.52
CA VAL A 464 -10.52 13.70 -2.73
C VAL A 464 -10.03 13.50 -1.30
N TRP A 465 -9.63 14.58 -0.62
CA TRP A 465 -9.14 14.51 0.76
C TRP A 465 -9.51 15.76 1.56
N THR A 466 -9.42 15.62 2.88
CA THR A 466 -9.53 16.72 3.84
C THR A 466 -8.18 17.43 3.95
N SER A 467 -8.14 18.74 3.75
CA SER A 467 -6.94 19.58 3.84
C SER A 467 -7.15 20.73 4.82
N PHE A 468 -6.23 20.94 5.75
CA PHE A 468 -6.27 22.10 6.63
C PHE A 468 -5.83 23.36 5.90
N THR A 469 -6.73 24.34 5.77
CA THR A 469 -6.50 25.58 5.00
C THR A 469 -6.21 26.81 5.87
N GLY A 470 -6.30 26.69 7.19
CA GLY A 470 -5.96 27.75 8.15
C GLY A 470 -7.03 28.01 9.20
N LEU A 471 -6.68 28.76 10.23
CA LEU A 471 -7.54 29.00 11.40
C LEU A 471 -8.89 29.69 11.09
N ALA A 472 -9.00 30.37 9.96
CA ALA A 472 -10.23 31.11 9.60
C ALA A 472 -11.27 30.24 8.86
N TYR A 473 -10.82 29.17 8.19
CA TYR A 473 -11.65 28.32 7.32
C TYR A 473 -11.69 26.86 7.75
N GLY A 474 -10.79 26.44 8.66
CA GLY A 474 -10.72 25.07 9.15
C GLY A 474 -10.23 24.09 8.10
N PHE A 475 -10.97 23.01 7.90
CA PHE A 475 -10.70 21.99 6.91
C PHE A 475 -11.60 22.12 5.67
N ASP A 476 -11.00 22.13 4.49
CA ASP A 476 -11.67 22.12 3.19
C ASP A 476 -11.36 20.84 2.42
N LEU A 477 -12.15 20.55 1.37
CA LEU A 477 -11.93 19.39 0.51
C LEU A 477 -11.12 19.79 -0.73
N TYR A 478 -10.02 19.05 -0.94
CA TYR A 478 -9.19 19.15 -2.12
C TYR A 478 -9.23 17.87 -2.93
N ALA A 479 -8.87 17.99 -4.22
CA ALA A 479 -8.89 16.86 -5.13
C ALA A 479 -7.76 16.89 -6.14
N GLN A 480 -7.37 15.69 -6.61
CA GLN A 480 -6.45 15.46 -7.72
C GLN A 480 -7.03 14.40 -8.65
N ARG A 481 -6.93 14.64 -9.94
CA ARG A 481 -7.35 13.69 -10.97
C ARG A 481 -6.15 12.99 -11.56
N TYR A 482 -6.34 11.73 -11.93
CA TYR A 482 -5.37 10.93 -12.67
C TYR A 482 -6.05 10.36 -13.91
N GLN A 483 -5.39 10.46 -15.06
CA GLN A 483 -5.90 9.91 -16.31
C GLN A 483 -5.02 8.80 -16.84
N ASN A 484 -5.65 7.81 -17.45
CA ASN A 484 -4.96 6.74 -18.16
C ASN A 484 -4.36 7.31 -19.45
N VAL A 485 -3.07 7.11 -19.63
CA VAL A 485 -2.34 7.49 -20.85
C VAL A 485 -1.39 6.36 -21.26
N ALA A 486 -1.15 6.23 -22.56
CA ALA A 486 -0.11 5.33 -23.05
C ALA A 486 1.26 5.89 -22.64
N ALA A 487 2.04 5.11 -21.93
CA ALA A 487 3.36 5.53 -21.49
C ALA A 487 4.31 5.69 -22.69
N VAL A 488 4.88 6.87 -22.86
CA VAL A 488 5.96 7.12 -23.80
C VAL A 488 7.28 6.69 -23.14
N LEU A 489 7.96 5.69 -23.76
CA LEU A 489 9.22 5.21 -23.23
C LEU A 489 10.32 6.26 -23.42
N GLN A 490 11.02 6.59 -22.32
CA GLN A 490 12.13 7.53 -22.32
C GLN A 490 13.47 6.78 -22.37
N PRO A 491 14.52 7.32 -23.01
CA PRO A 491 15.84 6.74 -22.92
C PRO A 491 16.37 6.82 -21.49
N MET A 492 17.14 5.83 -21.09
CA MET A 492 17.88 5.90 -19.84
C MET A 492 18.98 6.96 -19.89
N ALA A 493 19.45 7.42 -18.74
CA ALA A 493 20.69 8.21 -18.65
C ALA A 493 21.86 7.34 -19.14
N ALA A 494 22.98 7.98 -19.53
CA ALA A 494 24.22 7.29 -19.85
C ALA A 494 24.63 6.40 -18.67
N PRO A 495 25.04 5.14 -18.90
CA PRO A 495 25.47 4.27 -17.82
C PRO A 495 26.76 4.78 -17.18
N PHE A 496 26.99 4.39 -15.93
CA PHE A 496 28.26 4.59 -15.26
C PHE A 496 29.21 3.44 -15.64
N VAL A 497 30.45 3.77 -15.94
CA VAL A 497 31.47 2.77 -16.28
C VAL A 497 32.64 2.89 -15.30
N TRP A 498 32.95 1.81 -14.64
CA TRP A 498 34.02 1.72 -13.66
C TRP A 498 35.01 0.63 -14.05
N ALA A 499 36.31 0.91 -13.95
CA ALA A 499 37.40 -0.04 -14.21
C ALA A 499 38.03 -0.51 -12.88
N PRO A 500 37.58 -1.62 -12.27
CA PRO A 500 38.21 -2.15 -11.07
C PRO A 500 39.60 -2.71 -11.41
N PHE A 501 40.56 -2.58 -10.48
CA PHE A 501 41.85 -3.23 -10.61
C PHE A 501 41.85 -4.57 -9.88
N VAL A 502 41.69 -5.64 -10.64
CA VAL A 502 41.57 -6.99 -10.09
C VAL A 502 42.79 -7.81 -10.47
N LEU A 503 43.41 -8.47 -9.49
CA LEU A 503 44.51 -9.41 -9.68
C LEU A 503 44.04 -10.83 -9.35
N SER A 504 44.34 -11.78 -10.27
CA SER A 504 44.22 -13.21 -10.00
C SER A 504 45.58 -13.85 -10.23
N ASN A 505 46.10 -14.51 -9.18
CA ASN A 505 47.48 -15.07 -9.22
C ASN A 505 48.55 -14.03 -9.62
N ASN A 506 48.42 -12.80 -9.15
CA ASN A 506 49.27 -11.64 -9.50
C ASN A 506 49.20 -11.22 -10.99
N VAL A 507 48.24 -11.71 -11.75
CA VAL A 507 47.99 -11.31 -13.14
C VAL A 507 46.75 -10.40 -13.16
N TYR A 508 46.86 -9.23 -13.80
CA TYR A 508 45.75 -8.32 -13.97
C TYR A 508 44.63 -8.94 -14.79
N GLN A 509 43.41 -8.86 -14.31
CA GLN A 509 42.19 -9.30 -14.98
C GLN A 509 41.42 -8.07 -15.47
N PRO A 510 41.43 -7.75 -16.76
CA PRO A 510 40.73 -6.59 -17.28
C PRO A 510 39.21 -6.74 -17.08
N GLN A 511 38.60 -5.71 -16.45
CA GLN A 511 37.16 -5.67 -16.23
C GLN A 511 36.66 -4.22 -16.39
N LEU A 512 35.43 -4.08 -16.93
CA LEU A 512 34.66 -2.86 -16.94
C LEU A 512 33.29 -3.16 -16.36
N GLN A 513 33.00 -2.55 -15.24
CA GLN A 513 31.70 -2.59 -14.58
C GLN A 513 30.82 -1.49 -15.15
N VAL A 514 29.69 -1.88 -15.72
CA VAL A 514 28.69 -0.97 -16.31
C VAL A 514 27.45 -1.02 -15.42
N SER A 515 26.99 0.11 -14.95
CA SER A 515 25.84 0.18 -14.03
C SER A 515 24.96 1.38 -14.36
N TRP A 516 23.69 1.31 -13.98
CA TRP A 516 22.71 2.37 -14.23
C TRP A 516 21.67 2.43 -13.13
N SER A 517 21.01 3.57 -13.00
CA SER A 517 19.88 3.73 -12.07
C SER A 517 18.70 2.89 -12.52
N ALA A 518 17.96 2.31 -11.57
CA ALA A 518 16.67 1.70 -11.88
C ALA A 518 15.76 2.71 -12.56
N LEU A 519 14.93 2.22 -13.49
CA LEU A 519 13.96 3.07 -14.16
C LEU A 519 12.92 3.58 -13.12
N ALA A 520 12.84 4.90 -12.98
CA ALA A 520 11.88 5.57 -12.09
C ALA A 520 10.63 6.07 -12.83
N GLN A 521 10.43 5.70 -14.09
CA GLN A 521 9.28 6.14 -14.86
C GLN A 521 8.01 5.43 -14.39
N GLN A 522 7.05 6.18 -13.90
CA GLN A 522 5.78 5.65 -13.41
C GLN A 522 5.01 4.91 -14.52
N GLY A 523 4.38 3.81 -14.18
CA GLY A 523 3.58 3.01 -15.10
C GLY A 523 4.38 2.17 -16.10
N ILE A 524 5.71 2.09 -15.96
CA ILE A 524 6.58 1.25 -16.78
C ILE A 524 7.16 0.12 -15.93
N SER A 525 6.88 -1.11 -16.31
CA SER A 525 7.51 -2.31 -15.73
C SER A 525 8.55 -2.86 -16.69
N VAL A 526 9.80 -3.00 -16.23
CA VAL A 526 10.93 -3.48 -17.00
C VAL A 526 11.00 -5.01 -16.92
N SER A 527 11.09 -5.67 -18.06
CA SER A 527 11.36 -7.10 -18.18
C SER A 527 12.85 -7.41 -18.05
N ASN A 528 13.66 -6.67 -18.82
CA ASN A 528 15.12 -6.79 -18.81
C ASN A 528 15.76 -5.51 -19.36
N TYR A 529 17.04 -5.34 -19.06
CA TYR A 529 17.92 -4.35 -19.68
C TYR A 529 18.80 -5.03 -20.72
N GLU A 530 19.17 -4.28 -21.76
CA GLU A 530 20.05 -4.70 -22.83
C GLU A 530 21.29 -3.80 -22.86
N VAL A 531 22.48 -4.39 -22.85
CA VAL A 531 23.75 -3.64 -22.83
C VAL A 531 24.43 -3.77 -24.18
N TYR A 532 24.76 -2.66 -24.79
CA TYR A 532 25.44 -2.56 -26.08
C TYR A 532 26.88 -2.10 -25.88
N VAL A 533 27.78 -2.65 -26.66
CA VAL A 533 29.21 -2.36 -26.64
C VAL A 533 29.63 -1.85 -28.00
N ASP A 534 30.40 -0.75 -28.04
CA ASP A 534 31.02 -0.13 -29.20
C ASP A 534 30.08 0.08 -30.42
N GLY A 535 28.80 0.41 -30.12
CA GLY A 535 27.80 0.68 -31.13
C GLY A 535 27.31 -0.55 -31.88
N ALA A 536 27.49 -1.75 -31.33
CA ALA A 536 27.00 -2.99 -31.93
C ALA A 536 25.47 -2.94 -32.12
N ALA A 537 24.97 -3.52 -33.20
CA ALA A 537 23.54 -3.57 -33.52
C ALA A 537 22.76 -4.57 -32.64
N SER A 538 23.47 -5.50 -31.98
CA SER A 538 22.87 -6.48 -31.07
C SER A 538 23.44 -6.30 -29.68
N PRO A 539 22.63 -6.51 -28.60
CA PRO A 539 23.13 -6.36 -27.24
C PRO A 539 24.22 -7.45 -26.95
N ALA A 540 25.25 -7.01 -26.23
CA ALA A 540 26.29 -7.90 -25.72
C ALA A 540 25.80 -8.67 -24.48
N ALA A 541 24.82 -8.16 -23.78
CA ALA A 541 24.21 -8.79 -22.60
C ALA A 541 22.73 -8.43 -22.43
N LEU A 542 21.98 -9.39 -21.87
CA LEU A 542 20.62 -9.22 -21.35
C LEU A 542 20.67 -9.46 -19.84
N THR A 543 20.11 -8.57 -19.04
CA THR A 543 20.13 -8.69 -17.57
C THR A 543 18.88 -8.11 -16.94
N THR A 544 18.45 -8.69 -15.83
CA THR A 544 17.44 -8.12 -14.94
C THR A 544 18.03 -7.24 -13.83
N SER A 545 19.36 -7.27 -13.68
CA SER A 545 20.11 -6.42 -12.75
C SER A 545 20.41 -5.07 -13.38
N ASN A 546 20.60 -4.05 -12.54
CA ASN A 546 21.01 -2.71 -12.96
C ASN A 546 22.53 -2.58 -13.20
N ALA A 547 23.20 -3.68 -13.44
CA ALA A 547 24.63 -3.71 -13.71
C ALA A 547 25.00 -4.96 -14.54
N TRP A 548 26.12 -4.80 -15.25
CA TRP A 548 26.79 -5.88 -16.00
C TRP A 548 28.29 -5.65 -15.98
N THR A 549 29.07 -6.73 -15.99
CA THR A 549 30.53 -6.65 -16.01
C THR A 549 31.07 -7.25 -17.29
N MET A 550 31.78 -6.46 -18.10
CA MET A 550 32.55 -6.91 -19.23
C MET A 550 33.90 -7.43 -18.74
N THR A 551 34.32 -8.57 -19.23
CA THR A 551 35.57 -9.25 -18.86
C THR A 551 36.34 -9.70 -20.10
N ALA A 552 37.50 -10.33 -19.92
CA ALA A 552 38.26 -10.93 -21.01
C ALA A 552 37.46 -11.99 -21.81
N ALA A 553 36.50 -12.67 -21.18
CA ALA A 553 35.59 -13.59 -21.85
C ALA A 553 34.70 -12.92 -22.91
N ASN A 554 34.46 -11.62 -22.75
CA ASN A 554 33.73 -10.77 -23.70
C ASN A 554 34.68 -10.04 -24.70
N GLY A 555 35.95 -10.42 -24.77
CA GLY A 555 36.93 -9.81 -25.66
C GLY A 555 37.66 -8.58 -25.09
N LEU A 556 37.45 -8.24 -23.79
CA LEU A 556 38.08 -7.09 -23.15
C LEU A 556 39.60 -7.35 -22.99
N THR A 557 40.40 -6.35 -23.30
CA THR A 557 41.86 -6.40 -23.16
C THR A 557 42.40 -5.31 -22.25
N ALA A 558 43.58 -5.53 -21.70
CA ALA A 558 44.25 -4.51 -20.88
C ALA A 558 44.57 -3.24 -21.70
N GLY A 559 44.28 -2.04 -21.14
CA GLY A 559 44.51 -0.77 -21.82
C GLY A 559 43.49 -0.42 -22.91
N SER A 560 42.44 -1.23 -23.12
CA SER A 560 41.41 -0.96 -24.12
C SER A 560 40.33 -0.01 -23.60
N THR A 561 39.79 0.81 -24.50
CA THR A 561 38.63 1.67 -24.26
C THR A 561 37.43 1.10 -25.00
N ASN A 562 36.31 0.93 -24.29
CA ASN A 562 35.04 0.49 -24.87
C ASN A 562 33.93 1.50 -24.52
N TYR A 563 32.91 1.56 -25.39
CA TYR A 563 31.76 2.46 -25.25
C TYR A 563 30.51 1.63 -24.95
N PHE A 564 29.70 2.10 -24.00
CA PHE A 564 28.54 1.36 -23.52
C PHE A 564 27.28 2.20 -23.64
N GLN A 565 26.20 1.56 -24.05
CA GLN A 565 24.85 2.09 -24.06
C GLN A 565 23.90 1.05 -23.48
N VAL A 566 22.77 1.50 -22.94
CA VAL A 566 21.78 0.63 -22.34
C VAL A 566 20.39 1.05 -22.82
N ASP A 567 19.53 0.08 -23.11
CA ASP A 567 18.10 0.26 -23.22
C ASP A 567 17.37 -0.71 -22.28
N TYR A 568 16.06 -0.64 -22.23
CA TYR A 568 15.23 -1.58 -21.49
C TYR A 568 14.08 -2.09 -22.34
N VAL A 569 13.68 -3.33 -22.08
CA VAL A 569 12.48 -3.95 -22.63
C VAL A 569 11.43 -4.02 -21.55
N THR A 570 10.24 -3.54 -21.84
CA THR A 570 9.11 -3.56 -20.91
C THR A 570 8.44 -4.94 -20.88
N THR A 571 7.64 -5.19 -19.83
CA THR A 571 6.91 -6.47 -19.71
C THR A 571 5.85 -6.68 -20.80
N ASP A 572 5.43 -5.63 -21.48
CA ASP A 572 4.55 -5.67 -22.66
C ASP A 572 5.31 -5.75 -23.99
N GLY A 573 6.64 -5.93 -23.95
CA GLY A 573 7.48 -6.18 -25.12
C GLY A 573 7.95 -4.94 -25.86
N ARG A 574 7.64 -3.72 -25.40
CA ARG A 574 8.17 -2.48 -26.00
C ARG A 574 9.63 -2.28 -25.61
N ARG A 575 10.41 -1.72 -26.51
CA ARG A 575 11.80 -1.34 -26.28
C ARG A 575 11.92 0.18 -26.14
N SER A 576 12.71 0.63 -25.16
CA SER A 576 13.00 2.05 -24.99
C SER A 576 13.96 2.57 -26.07
N PRO A 577 14.04 3.88 -26.28
CA PRO A 577 15.18 4.46 -26.95
C PRO A 577 16.48 4.12 -26.22
N ILE A 578 17.58 3.93 -26.97
CA ILE A 578 18.90 3.63 -26.41
C ILE A 578 19.46 4.85 -25.66
N SER A 579 20.17 4.62 -24.57
CA SER A 579 20.80 5.67 -23.77
C SER A 579 21.91 6.42 -24.53
N PRO A 580 22.31 7.61 -24.07
CA PRO A 580 23.60 8.20 -24.44
C PRO A 580 24.74 7.24 -24.08
N SER A 581 25.84 7.32 -24.85
CA SER A 581 27.02 6.46 -24.65
C SER A 581 27.87 6.94 -23.48
N ALA A 582 28.43 5.99 -22.75
CA ALA A 582 29.52 6.22 -21.78
C ALA A 582 30.71 5.32 -22.11
N SER A 583 31.93 5.77 -21.81
CA SER A 583 33.14 5.01 -22.07
C SER A 583 33.88 4.64 -20.81
N GLY A 584 34.58 3.51 -20.85
CA GLY A 584 35.54 3.10 -19.83
C GLY A 584 36.78 2.55 -20.43
N THR A 585 37.91 2.79 -19.77
CA THR A 585 39.23 2.30 -20.18
C THR A 585 39.78 1.38 -19.10
N THR A 586 40.19 0.17 -19.47
CA THR A 586 40.87 -0.76 -18.56
C THR A 586 42.30 -0.29 -18.29
N TRP A 587 42.86 -0.72 -17.16
CA TRP A 587 44.24 -0.46 -16.82
C TRP A 587 45.22 -1.28 -17.69
N SER A 588 46.48 -0.83 -17.83
CA SER A 588 47.50 -1.58 -18.55
C SER A 588 47.96 -2.84 -17.81
N GLY A 589 47.64 -2.93 -16.51
CA GLY A 589 48.05 -4.05 -15.66
C GLY A 589 49.31 -3.80 -14.85
N LEU A 590 50.06 -2.70 -15.08
CA LEU A 590 51.14 -2.27 -14.23
C LEU A 590 50.58 -1.69 -12.93
N ASN A 591 51.20 -2.03 -11.78
CA ASN A 591 50.73 -1.52 -10.51
C ASN A 591 51.82 -1.19 -9.51
N TRP A 592 51.48 -0.25 -8.61
CA TRP A 592 52.31 0.19 -7.50
C TRP A 592 51.62 -0.19 -6.17
N GLY A 593 51.96 -1.38 -5.67
CA GLY A 593 51.36 -1.87 -4.43
C GLY A 593 49.83 -2.11 -4.53
N GLY A 594 49.32 -2.49 -5.68
CA GLY A 594 47.90 -2.72 -5.97
C GLY A 594 47.15 -1.52 -6.55
N ILE A 595 47.86 -0.40 -6.80
CA ILE A 595 47.30 0.79 -7.46
C ILE A 595 47.86 0.87 -8.89
N PRO A 596 47.01 1.03 -9.94
CA PRO A 596 47.47 1.15 -11.33
C PRO A 596 48.48 2.29 -11.53
N TYR A 597 49.44 2.08 -12.38
CA TYR A 597 50.46 3.11 -12.73
C TYR A 597 49.79 4.33 -13.36
N GLU A 598 48.78 4.17 -14.15
CA GLU A 598 48.01 5.28 -14.75
C GLU A 598 47.39 6.18 -13.70
N TRP A 599 46.74 5.60 -12.67
CA TRP A 599 46.16 6.36 -11.58
C TRP A 599 47.26 7.08 -10.77
N MET A 600 48.37 6.39 -10.48
CA MET A 600 49.48 7.02 -9.80
C MET A 600 50.06 8.19 -10.61
N ALA A 601 50.22 8.03 -11.91
CA ALA A 601 50.73 9.07 -12.78
C ALA A 601 49.74 10.24 -12.97
N GLU A 602 48.45 9.99 -12.95
CA GLU A 602 47.40 11.01 -13.02
C GLU A 602 47.53 12.01 -11.84
N TYR A 603 47.68 11.47 -10.62
CA TYR A 603 47.70 12.29 -9.42
C TYR A 603 49.10 12.75 -8.99
N PHE A 604 50.11 11.93 -9.20
CA PHE A 604 51.48 12.21 -8.73
C PHE A 604 52.47 12.51 -9.87
N GLY A 605 52.02 12.48 -11.12
CA GLY A 605 52.89 12.68 -12.29
C GLY A 605 53.81 11.51 -12.54
N GLY A 606 54.82 11.72 -13.37
CA GLY A 606 55.84 10.71 -13.65
C GLY A 606 55.63 9.88 -14.88
N TYR A 607 54.73 10.29 -15.78
CA TYR A 607 54.61 9.69 -17.12
C TYR A 607 55.12 10.67 -18.18
N SER A 608 56.16 10.25 -18.91
CA SER A 608 56.75 11.02 -19.98
C SER A 608 57.36 10.08 -21.05
N ASN A 609 57.19 10.41 -22.31
CA ASN A 609 57.74 9.66 -23.44
C ASN A 609 57.47 8.16 -23.40
N GLY A 610 56.24 7.77 -22.97
CA GLY A 610 55.84 6.34 -22.91
C GLY A 610 56.44 5.56 -21.71
N LYS A 611 57.04 6.25 -20.72
CA LYS A 611 57.67 5.61 -19.58
C LYS A 611 57.17 6.21 -18.25
N TYR A 612 57.07 5.34 -17.22
CA TYR A 612 56.75 5.73 -15.88
C TYR A 612 58.03 5.92 -15.05
N THR A 613 58.07 6.99 -14.24
CA THR A 613 59.13 7.26 -13.27
C THR A 613 58.47 7.20 -11.89
N THR A 614 58.76 6.14 -11.12
CA THR A 614 58.05 5.77 -9.90
C THR A 614 58.77 6.06 -8.60
N ASN A 615 60.00 6.50 -8.66
CA ASN A 615 60.90 6.62 -7.50
C ASN A 615 60.49 7.67 -6.47
N TYR A 616 59.55 8.54 -6.80
CA TYR A 616 59.00 9.58 -5.87
C TYR A 616 57.53 9.37 -5.56
N TRP A 617 56.92 8.26 -6.05
CA TRP A 617 55.55 7.97 -5.72
C TRP A 617 55.39 7.51 -4.27
N PRO A 618 54.36 7.98 -3.53
CA PRO A 618 54.10 7.51 -2.20
C PRO A 618 53.73 6.03 -2.20
N SER A 619 54.03 5.35 -1.09
CA SER A 619 53.59 3.95 -0.93
C SER A 619 52.06 3.84 -0.92
N ALA A 620 51.54 2.75 -1.45
CA ALA A 620 50.10 2.43 -1.36
C ALA A 620 49.55 2.39 0.07
N ALA A 621 50.43 2.12 1.07
CA ALA A 621 50.09 2.11 2.49
C ALA A 621 50.18 3.50 3.15
N THR A 622 50.58 4.56 2.41
CA THR A 622 50.69 5.92 2.95
C THR A 622 49.33 6.43 3.42
N LEU A 623 49.25 6.85 4.69
CA LEU A 623 48.08 7.52 5.24
C LEU A 623 47.99 8.95 4.69
N LEU A 624 46.85 9.32 4.12
CA LEU A 624 46.63 10.65 3.53
C LEU A 624 46.31 11.72 4.59
N ALA A 625 45.89 11.29 5.78
CA ALA A 625 45.68 12.14 6.94
C ALA A 625 45.86 11.30 8.22
N SER A 626 46.15 11.96 9.37
CA SER A 626 46.22 11.28 10.66
C SER A 626 44.87 10.58 10.98
N GLY A 627 44.89 9.25 11.08
CA GLY A 627 43.69 8.45 11.25
C GLY A 627 42.79 8.35 10.00
N GLY A 628 43.24 8.84 8.86
CA GLY A 628 42.54 8.78 7.59
C GLY A 628 42.78 7.49 6.77
N PRO A 629 42.22 7.39 5.56
CA PRO A 629 42.43 6.22 4.69
C PRO A 629 43.87 6.18 4.13
N THR A 630 44.29 4.98 3.77
CA THR A 630 45.53 4.80 2.98
C THR A 630 45.27 5.19 1.52
N LEU A 631 46.37 5.46 0.80
CA LEU A 631 46.30 5.74 -0.63
C LEU A 631 45.58 4.61 -1.43
N LEU A 632 45.86 3.36 -1.07
CA LEU A 632 45.17 2.21 -1.66
C LEU A 632 43.64 2.22 -1.35
N GLN A 633 43.26 2.56 -0.14
CA GLN A 633 41.86 2.63 0.23
C GLN A 633 41.10 3.71 -0.55
N VAL A 634 41.73 4.87 -0.75
CA VAL A 634 41.17 5.97 -1.55
C VAL A 634 41.01 5.53 -3.01
N PHE A 635 42.06 4.91 -3.59
CA PHE A 635 41.97 4.35 -4.93
C PHE A 635 40.81 3.32 -5.05
N LEU A 636 40.75 2.37 -4.12
CA LEU A 636 39.72 1.30 -4.14
C LEU A 636 38.30 1.83 -3.97
N SER A 637 38.12 2.98 -3.34
CA SER A 637 36.81 3.63 -3.17
C SER A 637 36.49 4.67 -4.26
N GLY A 638 37.37 4.82 -5.27
CA GLY A 638 37.21 5.78 -6.37
C GLY A 638 37.45 7.23 -5.99
N GLY A 639 38.05 7.48 -4.84
CA GLY A 639 38.34 8.84 -4.35
C GLY A 639 39.52 9.50 -5.01
N ASN A 640 39.64 10.81 -4.84
CA ASN A 640 40.79 11.62 -5.22
C ASN A 640 41.72 11.76 -3.99
N PRO A 641 43.04 11.41 -4.08
CA PRO A 641 43.96 11.48 -2.94
C PRO A 641 44.16 12.90 -2.38
N PHE A 642 43.90 13.93 -3.17
CA PHE A 642 44.03 15.34 -2.80
C PHE A 642 42.73 16.03 -2.42
N ASP A 643 41.59 15.33 -2.56
CA ASP A 643 40.30 15.86 -2.19
C ASP A 643 39.61 14.94 -1.17
N SER A 644 39.73 15.32 0.10
CA SER A 644 39.13 14.53 1.19
C SER A 644 37.58 14.49 1.20
N SER A 645 36.90 15.29 0.39
CA SER A 645 35.44 15.23 0.23
C SER A 645 35.02 14.02 -0.57
N THR A 646 35.90 13.45 -1.39
CA THR A 646 35.66 12.27 -2.23
C THR A 646 35.96 10.94 -1.51
N TRP A 647 36.57 11.00 -0.30
CA TRP A 647 36.90 9.78 0.43
C TRP A 647 35.64 9.15 1.05
N LEU A 648 35.58 7.84 1.07
CA LEU A 648 34.49 7.15 1.74
C LEU A 648 34.51 7.42 3.24
N LYS A 649 33.60 8.25 3.71
CA LYS A 649 33.41 8.62 5.11
C LYS A 649 32.01 8.32 5.55
N THR A 650 31.86 7.85 6.78
CA THR A 650 30.56 7.58 7.40
C THR A 650 30.31 8.54 8.53
N THR A 651 29.08 9.02 8.64
CA THR A 651 28.61 9.86 9.74
C THR A 651 27.36 9.26 10.33
N LEU A 652 27.32 9.14 11.65
CA LEU A 652 26.16 8.67 12.38
C LEU A 652 25.52 9.86 13.09
N THR A 653 24.27 10.16 12.77
CA THR A 653 23.56 11.33 13.29
C THR A 653 22.31 10.88 14.04
N GLN A 654 22.18 11.32 15.30
CA GLN A 654 20.96 11.14 16.08
C GLN A 654 20.02 12.31 15.83
N THR A 655 18.80 12.03 15.39
CA THR A 655 17.72 13.00 15.24
C THR A 655 16.57 12.67 16.20
N LYS A 656 15.51 13.48 16.19
CA LYS A 656 14.28 13.17 16.92
C LYS A 656 13.58 11.91 16.40
N GLU A 657 13.81 11.58 15.14
CA GLU A 657 13.22 10.45 14.43
C GLU A 657 14.04 9.17 14.57
N GLY A 658 15.25 9.25 15.15
CA GLY A 658 16.14 8.12 15.39
C GLY A 658 17.55 8.30 14.84
N LEU A 659 18.23 7.20 14.57
CA LEU A 659 19.64 7.15 14.20
C LEU A 659 19.82 6.99 12.70
N PHE A 660 20.52 7.93 12.06
CA PHE A 660 20.78 7.96 10.61
C PHE A 660 22.27 7.76 10.34
N LEU A 661 22.59 6.82 9.47
CA LEU A 661 23.90 6.61 8.91
C LEU A 661 23.98 7.25 7.54
N SER A 662 24.93 8.15 7.32
CA SER A 662 25.21 8.76 6.03
C SER A 662 26.65 8.52 5.60
N TRP A 663 26.90 8.48 4.28
CA TRP A 663 28.24 8.29 3.73
C TRP A 663 28.41 8.96 2.37
N ASN A 664 29.67 9.26 2.03
CA ASN A 664 30.00 9.72 0.69
C ASN A 664 30.01 8.55 -0.29
N THR A 665 29.49 8.75 -1.48
CA THR A 665 29.41 7.75 -2.54
C THR A 665 30.11 8.23 -3.80
N GLN A 666 30.51 7.28 -4.65
CA GLN A 666 30.90 7.56 -6.03
C GLN A 666 29.76 7.11 -6.95
N PRO A 667 29.31 7.97 -7.88
CA PRO A 667 28.23 7.61 -8.80
C PRO A 667 28.54 6.33 -9.57
N GLY A 668 27.54 5.44 -9.65
CA GLY A 668 27.65 4.17 -10.33
C GLY A 668 28.19 3.01 -9.50
N LEU A 669 28.62 3.23 -8.26
CA LEU A 669 29.08 2.16 -7.37
C LEU A 669 27.93 1.69 -6.45
N THR A 670 28.09 0.46 -5.97
CA THR A 670 27.09 -0.18 -5.07
C THR A 670 27.73 -0.43 -3.71
N TYR A 671 27.01 -0.07 -2.66
CA TYR A 671 27.45 -0.16 -1.29
C TYR A 671 26.58 -1.12 -0.48
N GLN A 672 27.18 -1.68 0.59
CA GLN A 672 26.49 -2.52 1.55
C GLN A 672 26.68 -1.95 2.95
N VAL A 673 25.61 -1.85 3.72
CA VAL A 673 25.66 -1.43 5.13
C VAL A 673 25.70 -2.68 6.00
N GLN A 674 26.68 -2.77 6.88
CA GLN A 674 26.84 -3.88 7.80
C GLN A 674 26.91 -3.38 9.24
N VAL A 675 26.42 -4.21 10.18
CA VAL A 675 26.40 -3.96 11.61
C VAL A 675 27.08 -5.10 12.38
N THR A 676 27.71 -4.75 13.49
CA THR A 676 28.27 -5.71 14.46
C THR A 676 28.13 -5.21 15.88
N THR A 677 28.07 -6.12 16.84
CA THR A 677 28.15 -5.82 18.28
C THR A 677 29.50 -6.25 18.91
N ASN A 678 30.32 -7.01 18.17
CA ASN A 678 31.54 -7.66 18.71
C ASN A 678 32.79 -7.51 17.83
N PHE A 679 32.71 -6.82 16.68
CA PHE A 679 33.76 -6.65 15.68
C PHE A 679 34.29 -7.94 15.02
N THR A 680 33.81 -9.11 15.41
CA THR A 680 34.27 -10.42 14.87
C THR A 680 33.34 -10.95 13.81
N SER A 681 32.04 -10.70 13.92
CA SER A 681 31.00 -11.08 12.93
C SER A 681 30.23 -9.83 12.49
N TRP A 682 30.00 -9.71 11.20
CA TRP A 682 29.26 -8.61 10.59
C TRP A 682 28.04 -9.16 9.88
N SER A 683 26.88 -8.61 10.18
CA SER A 683 25.62 -8.91 9.49
C SER A 683 25.21 -7.72 8.62
N VAL A 684 24.54 -8.02 7.51
CA VAL A 684 23.98 -6.98 6.63
C VAL A 684 22.77 -6.38 7.33
N VAL A 685 22.70 -5.06 7.36
CA VAL A 685 21.52 -4.35 7.88
C VAL A 685 20.35 -4.55 6.91
N THR A 686 19.15 -4.72 7.44
CA THR A 686 17.92 -4.77 6.62
C THR A 686 17.88 -3.56 5.69
N ASN A 687 17.58 -3.78 4.40
CA ASN A 687 17.65 -2.78 3.32
C ASN A 687 19.04 -2.19 3.03
N GLY A 688 20.10 -2.72 3.66
CA GLY A 688 21.49 -2.32 3.43
C GLY A 688 22.29 -3.28 2.53
N SER A 689 21.65 -4.26 1.86
CA SER A 689 22.33 -5.36 1.16
C SER A 689 23.03 -4.95 -0.14
N ALA A 690 22.43 -4.07 -0.91
CA ALA A 690 23.00 -3.55 -2.16
C ALA A 690 22.36 -2.20 -2.48
N ARG A 691 23.11 -1.13 -2.24
CA ARG A 691 22.66 0.26 -2.45
C ARG A 691 23.44 0.86 -3.60
N PHE A 692 22.81 0.94 -4.76
CA PHE A 692 23.35 1.62 -5.93
C PHE A 692 23.33 3.14 -5.69
N ALA A 693 24.47 3.80 -5.93
CA ALA A 693 24.60 5.25 -5.74
C ALA A 693 24.56 5.98 -7.08
N PRO A 694 23.48 6.70 -7.40
CA PRO A 694 23.44 7.57 -8.58
C PRO A 694 24.13 8.93 -8.33
N GLY A 695 24.40 9.29 -7.09
CA GLY A 695 24.96 10.56 -6.66
C GLY A 695 26.21 10.41 -5.77
N THR A 696 26.59 11.50 -5.12
CA THR A 696 27.81 11.60 -4.30
C THR A 696 27.59 11.38 -2.81
N ASN A 697 26.36 11.19 -2.36
CA ASN A 697 26.00 10.90 -0.98
C ASN A 697 24.84 9.91 -0.93
N ASP A 698 24.83 9.06 0.07
CA ASP A 698 23.71 8.20 0.42
C ASP A 698 23.52 8.16 1.94
N TRP A 699 22.36 7.79 2.40
CA TRP A 699 22.02 7.68 3.80
C TRP A 699 21.03 6.56 4.06
N MET A 700 20.97 6.09 5.30
CA MET A 700 20.07 5.04 5.72
C MET A 700 19.67 5.24 7.18
N TYR A 701 18.39 5.05 7.48
CA TYR A 701 17.93 4.91 8.84
C TYR A 701 18.36 3.56 9.39
N VAL A 702 19.02 3.57 10.55
CA VAL A 702 19.53 2.35 11.19
C VAL A 702 18.77 2.00 12.48
N GLY A 703 17.74 2.79 12.80
CA GLY A 703 16.77 2.52 13.86
C GLY A 703 17.26 2.68 15.27
N GLY A 704 16.38 2.41 16.24
CA GLY A 704 16.68 2.29 17.67
C GLY A 704 17.11 0.87 18.08
N GLY A 705 17.77 0.13 17.19
CA GLY A 705 18.25 -1.23 17.46
C GLY A 705 19.30 -1.29 18.58
N PRO A 706 19.73 -2.48 19.02
CA PRO A 706 20.76 -2.63 20.04
C PRO A 706 22.02 -1.88 19.59
N ALA A 707 22.72 -1.28 20.54
CA ALA A 707 23.96 -0.57 20.29
C ALA A 707 24.89 -1.41 19.42
N GLY A 708 25.22 -0.92 18.22
CA GLY A 708 26.01 -1.61 17.23
C GLY A 708 27.02 -0.66 16.57
N TYR A 709 28.04 -1.24 15.97
CA TYR A 709 29.01 -0.52 15.14
C TYR A 709 28.66 -0.78 13.68
N TYR A 710 28.68 0.27 12.87
CA TYR A 710 28.31 0.23 11.48
C TYR A 710 29.53 0.40 10.58
N ARG A 711 29.52 -0.30 9.43
CA ARG A 711 30.49 -0.05 8.36
C ARG A 711 29.82 -0.06 7.00
N ILE A 712 30.39 0.69 6.09
CA ILE A 712 30.03 0.68 4.67
C ILE A 712 31.05 -0.14 3.91
N VAL A 713 30.58 -1.07 3.11
CA VAL A 713 31.41 -1.91 2.27
C VAL A 713 31.08 -1.62 0.82
N LEU A 714 32.08 -1.30 0.01
CA LEU A 714 31.91 -1.20 -1.43
C LEU A 714 31.76 -2.63 -2.00
N LEU A 715 30.64 -2.90 -2.64
CA LEU A 715 30.42 -4.16 -3.31
C LEU A 715 31.14 -4.14 -4.67
N ARG A 716 32.05 -5.07 -4.85
CA ARG A 716 32.65 -5.36 -6.16
C ARG A 716 31.72 -6.42 -6.80
N GLN A 717 30.99 -6.01 -7.82
CA GLN A 717 30.11 -6.90 -8.58
C GLN A 717 30.92 -7.76 -9.53
#